data_99b91cb6553807b3c58e6a45c39ec95c
#
_entry.id   99b91cb6553807b3c58e6a45c39ec95c
#
_cell.length_a   1.000
_cell.length_b   1.000
_cell.length_c   1.000
_cell.angle_alpha   90.00
_cell.angle_beta   90.00
_cell.angle_gamma   90.00
#
_symmetry.space_group_name_H-M   'P 1'
#
loop_
_entity.id
_entity.type
_entity.pdbx_description
1 polymer ?
#
loop_
_entity_poly.entity_id
_entity_poly.type
_entity_poly.pdbx_seq_one_letter_code
_entity_poly.pdbx_strand_id
1 'polypeptide(L)'
;MNLIKSCCLFVVFSSFLACTSQVSDVKSVSYTEFVNPFIGTDFTGNTYPGAQAPFGMVQLSPDNGLPGWDRISGYFYPDSTIAGFSHTHLSGTGAGDLYDISFMPVTLPYKEAEAPLGIHSLFSHSEESASAGYYQVRLKDYNINVELTATERCGIQRYTFPKADAAVFLNLRKAMNWDFTNDSHIEAIDSVTVQGYRYSDGWARDQRLYFRTRFSKPFAAMQLDTAAIEKEGKRIGTSVIARFDFQTKEGEQILVSTAISGVSMEGAARNLAAEVPDDDFDKYLAAVQDDWNEQLSRIEIKCDDRDEKVKFYTALYHSMIAPTIYSDVDGAYYGPDKQVHRVEGWTNYSTFSLWDTYRAAHPLYTFIEPERVNDMVKSFLAFFEQNGRLPVWNFQGGETDMMIGYHSVPVIVDAYLKGIGDFDAKKALEACVATANIDSYRGIGLYKKYGYVPYNVTDQYNSENWSLSKTLEYAYDDYCIARMAEKLGDKEVADEFYKRFRNYRNVYNPVSSFMQPRDDKGEFIRNFSPDDYTPHICESNGWQYFWSVQQDIDGLIVLTGGKERFAQKLDSMFTYNPSADDELPIFSTGMIGQYAHGNEPSHHVIYLFNAVDQPWKTQKYAARVMRELYQNTPAGLCGNEDCGQMSAWYVFSAMGFYPVDPVGGKYEIGTPLYPEMKMHLPGGKTFTVLAPAVSKENCYIQSVKLNGKNYDKSYITHEQIMDGSVFEFEMGDKPGQAWYSPR
;
A
#
# COMPACT_ATOMS: atom_id res chain seq x y z
N MET A 1 -6.70 96.60 -25.10
CA MET A 1 -5.62 95.70 -25.33
C MET A 1 -5.52 94.85 -24.07
N ASN A 2 -5.52 93.59 -24.22
CA ASN A 2 -5.49 92.45 -23.29
C ASN A 2 -6.86 91.81 -23.01
N LEU A 3 -6.98 90.65 -23.76
CA LEU A 3 -8.06 89.68 -23.60
C LEU A 3 -7.81 88.83 -22.37
N ILE A 4 -8.87 88.65 -21.57
CA ILE A 4 -8.95 87.65 -20.54
C ILE A 4 -9.79 86.49 -21.09
N LYS A 5 -9.18 85.28 -21.26
CA LYS A 5 -9.91 84.08 -21.58
C LYS A 5 -10.36 83.35 -20.30
N SER A 6 -11.68 83.19 -20.20
CA SER A 6 -12.37 82.45 -19.20
C SER A 6 -12.25 80.92 -19.54
N CYS A 7 -11.75 80.11 -18.60
CA CYS A 7 -11.75 78.63 -18.71
C CYS A 7 -12.89 78.10 -17.86
N CYS A 8 -13.93 77.56 -18.51
CA CYS A 8 -14.96 76.76 -17.82
C CYS A 8 -14.43 75.34 -17.49
N LEU A 9 -14.42 75.02 -16.23
CA LEU A 9 -14.10 73.67 -15.71
C LEU A 9 -15.39 72.83 -15.73
N PHE A 10 -15.46 71.86 -16.60
CA PHE A 10 -16.49 70.80 -16.55
C PHE A 10 -16.01 69.68 -15.58
N VAL A 11 -16.73 69.55 -14.45
CA VAL A 11 -16.57 68.42 -13.53
C VAL A 11 -17.51 67.34 -14.01
N VAL A 12 -16.90 66.26 -14.54
CA VAL A 12 -17.61 65.00 -14.87
C VAL A 12 -17.60 64.11 -13.62
N PHE A 13 -18.77 63.93 -13.00
CA PHE A 13 -18.99 62.93 -11.95
C PHE A 13 -19.10 61.55 -12.63
N SER A 14 -18.03 60.75 -12.57
CA SER A 14 -18.07 59.32 -12.92
C SER A 14 -18.56 58.54 -11.71
N SER A 15 -19.79 58.06 -11.78
CA SER A 15 -20.35 57.11 -10.82
C SER A 15 -19.72 55.74 -11.06
N PHE A 16 -18.78 55.37 -10.26
CA PHE A 16 -18.31 53.96 -10.18
C PHE A 16 -19.40 53.15 -9.47
N LEU A 17 -20.19 52.38 -10.23
CA LEU A 17 -20.91 51.22 -9.68
C LEU A 17 -19.88 50.15 -9.33
N ALA A 18 -19.58 50.01 -8.06
CA ALA A 18 -18.87 48.85 -7.55
C ALA A 18 -19.82 47.63 -7.63
N CYS A 19 -19.68 46.82 -8.68
CA CYS A 19 -20.17 45.45 -8.64
C CYS A 19 -19.32 44.67 -7.63
N THR A 20 -19.80 44.55 -6.40
CA THR A 20 -19.36 43.53 -5.50
C THR A 20 -19.86 42.20 -6.06
N SER A 21 -19.01 41.48 -6.78
CA SER A 21 -19.19 40.07 -7.02
C SER A 21 -19.16 39.40 -5.63
N GLN A 22 -20.31 38.92 -5.16
CA GLN A 22 -20.34 37.92 -4.14
C GLN A 22 -19.61 36.69 -4.74
N VAL A 23 -18.36 36.51 -4.36
CA VAL A 23 -17.73 35.22 -4.42
C VAL A 23 -18.54 34.38 -3.43
N SER A 24 -19.43 33.54 -3.96
CA SER A 24 -20.00 32.48 -3.17
C SER A 24 -18.81 31.64 -2.70
N ASP A 25 -18.56 31.61 -1.40
CA ASP A 25 -17.74 30.59 -0.78
C ASP A 25 -18.33 29.24 -1.18
N VAL A 26 -17.86 28.68 -2.29
CA VAL A 26 -18.00 27.25 -2.57
C VAL A 26 -17.11 26.62 -1.52
N LYS A 27 -17.70 26.13 -0.42
CA LYS A 27 -16.97 25.29 0.53
C LYS A 27 -16.31 24.20 -0.29
N SER A 28 -14.99 24.20 -0.33
CA SER A 28 -14.23 23.08 -0.90
C SER A 28 -14.68 21.80 -0.21
N VAL A 29 -14.99 20.79 -0.97
CA VAL A 29 -15.38 19.48 -0.42
C VAL A 29 -14.19 18.97 0.39
N SER A 30 -14.40 18.63 1.66
CA SER A 30 -13.39 17.97 2.48
C SER A 30 -13.52 16.46 2.29
N TYR A 31 -12.65 15.88 1.47
CA TYR A 31 -12.65 14.43 1.23
C TYR A 31 -12.16 13.65 2.45
N THR A 32 -11.31 14.25 3.29
CA THR A 32 -10.82 13.67 4.54
C THR A 32 -11.94 13.30 5.53
N GLU A 33 -13.11 13.96 5.45
CA GLU A 33 -14.28 13.61 6.28
C GLU A 33 -14.91 12.24 5.93
N PHE A 34 -14.55 11.67 4.78
CA PHE A 34 -14.98 10.35 4.31
C PHE A 34 -13.93 9.27 4.55
N VAL A 35 -12.79 9.57 5.15
CA VAL A 35 -11.78 8.57 5.49
C VAL A 35 -12.06 8.02 6.88
N ASN A 36 -12.20 6.69 6.97
CA ASN A 36 -12.35 5.94 8.23
C ASN A 36 -11.16 4.98 8.39
N PRO A 37 -10.07 5.40 9.04
CA PRO A 37 -8.88 4.55 9.21
C PRO A 37 -9.10 3.30 10.06
N PHE A 38 -10.26 3.14 10.72
CA PHE A 38 -10.60 1.91 11.43
C PHE A 38 -11.00 0.75 10.50
N ILE A 39 -11.30 0.99 9.21
CA ILE A 39 -11.58 -0.09 8.25
C ILE A 39 -10.34 -0.97 8.11
N GLY A 40 -10.48 -2.27 8.36
CA GLY A 40 -9.39 -3.24 8.29
C GLY A 40 -8.61 -3.43 9.60
N THR A 41 -8.97 -2.74 10.69
CA THR A 41 -8.30 -2.89 12.00
C THR A 41 -8.81 -4.08 12.83
N ASP A 42 -9.78 -4.82 12.31
CA ASP A 42 -10.31 -6.06 12.88
C ASP A 42 -10.24 -7.17 11.82
N PHE A 43 -10.41 -8.41 12.23
CA PHE A 43 -10.31 -9.60 11.42
C PHE A 43 -8.89 -9.74 10.82
N THR A 44 -8.73 -9.72 9.49
CA THR A 44 -7.45 -9.97 8.81
C THR A 44 -6.94 -8.79 7.98
N GLY A 45 -7.56 -7.62 8.10
CA GLY A 45 -7.15 -6.44 7.31
C GLY A 45 -5.77 -5.90 7.68
N ASN A 46 -5.38 -6.03 8.95
CA ASN A 46 -4.08 -5.61 9.49
C ASN A 46 -3.71 -4.14 9.19
N THR A 47 -4.70 -3.25 9.16
CA THR A 47 -4.49 -1.80 9.07
C THR A 47 -4.36 -1.17 10.46
N TYR A 48 -3.95 0.09 10.52
CA TYR A 48 -3.87 0.86 11.75
C TYR A 48 -4.60 2.21 11.62
N PRO A 49 -5.14 2.77 12.73
CA PRO A 49 -5.93 3.99 12.67
C PRO A 49 -5.12 5.29 12.85
N GLY A 50 -3.81 5.21 12.96
CA GLY A 50 -2.94 6.31 13.33
C GLY A 50 -2.79 7.40 12.27
N ALA A 51 -2.06 8.45 12.64
CA ALA A 51 -1.80 9.61 11.79
C ALA A 51 -0.58 9.38 10.89
N GLN A 52 -0.71 9.73 9.61
CA GLN A 52 0.35 9.68 8.62
C GLN A 52 0.11 10.73 7.53
N ALA A 53 1.19 11.28 6.95
CA ALA A 53 1.13 12.01 5.70
C ALA A 53 1.08 11.05 4.49
N PRO A 54 0.58 11.46 3.31
CA PRO A 54 0.62 10.61 2.12
C PRO A 54 2.03 10.08 1.84
N PHE A 55 2.19 8.75 1.75
CA PHE A 55 3.48 8.07 1.57
C PHE A 55 4.55 8.43 2.63
N GLY A 56 4.16 8.92 3.81
CA GLY A 56 5.08 9.43 4.83
C GLY A 56 6.01 8.37 5.41
N MET A 57 7.21 8.79 5.86
CA MET A 57 8.18 7.97 6.58
C MET A 57 7.68 7.62 7.99
N VAL A 58 6.84 8.47 8.59
CA VAL A 58 6.26 8.29 9.92
C VAL A 58 4.85 7.76 9.82
N GLN A 59 4.58 6.68 10.54
CA GLN A 59 3.26 6.10 10.79
C GLN A 59 3.02 6.15 12.30
N LEU A 60 2.46 7.26 12.79
CA LEU A 60 2.25 7.50 14.23
C LEU A 60 0.91 6.91 14.67
N SER A 61 0.92 5.77 15.37
CA SER A 61 -0.29 5.02 15.70
C SER A 61 -0.27 4.47 17.14
N PRO A 62 -1.45 4.24 17.74
CA PRO A 62 -1.54 3.52 19.00
C PRO A 62 -1.16 2.05 18.84
N ASP A 63 -0.51 1.51 19.89
CA ASP A 63 -0.19 0.09 20.03
C ASP A 63 -1.00 -0.52 21.18
N ASN A 64 -1.71 -1.62 20.94
CA ASN A 64 -2.43 -2.33 21.99
C ASN A 64 -1.52 -3.05 22.98
N GLY A 65 -0.28 -3.39 22.57
CA GLY A 65 0.77 -3.94 23.43
C GLY A 65 0.78 -5.46 23.56
N LEU A 66 -0.15 -6.16 22.95
CA LEU A 66 -0.20 -7.62 22.92
C LEU A 66 0.33 -8.15 21.57
N PRO A 67 1.11 -9.25 21.57
CA PRO A 67 1.56 -9.88 20.33
C PRO A 67 0.43 -10.74 19.75
N GLY A 68 0.48 -11.03 18.46
CA GLY A 68 -0.42 -11.92 17.76
C GLY A 68 -0.52 -11.60 16.28
N TRP A 69 -1.00 -12.55 15.50
CA TRP A 69 -1.24 -12.34 14.07
C TRP A 69 -2.23 -11.21 13.80
N ASP A 70 -3.30 -11.13 14.59
CA ASP A 70 -4.34 -10.09 14.46
C ASP A 70 -3.85 -8.70 14.89
N ARG A 71 -2.63 -8.58 15.41
CA ARG A 71 -2.04 -7.36 15.99
C ARG A 71 -0.76 -6.93 15.27
N ILE A 72 -0.53 -7.43 14.08
CA ILE A 72 0.69 -7.17 13.30
C ILE A 72 0.90 -5.68 13.05
N SER A 73 -0.19 -4.93 12.81
CA SER A 73 -0.14 -3.49 12.59
C SER A 73 -0.03 -2.64 13.87
N GLY A 74 -0.01 -3.27 15.07
CA GLY A 74 0.04 -2.60 16.36
C GLY A 74 -1.30 -2.39 17.02
N TYR A 75 -2.33 -2.17 16.24
CA TYR A 75 -3.68 -1.92 16.68
C TYR A 75 -4.62 -3.04 16.23
N PHE A 76 -5.42 -3.56 17.15
CA PHE A 76 -6.48 -4.52 16.88
C PHE A 76 -7.77 -4.03 17.54
N TYR A 77 -8.78 -3.72 16.74
CA TYR A 77 -10.00 -3.05 17.21
C TYR A 77 -10.70 -3.72 18.40
N PRO A 78 -10.79 -5.08 18.52
CA PRO A 78 -11.38 -5.73 19.68
C PRO A 78 -10.62 -5.54 21.00
N ASP A 79 -9.38 -5.05 21.00
CA ASP A 79 -8.60 -4.82 22.21
C ASP A 79 -9.10 -3.57 22.97
N SER A 80 -8.87 -3.54 24.29
CA SER A 80 -9.31 -2.45 25.17
C SER A 80 -8.16 -1.77 25.92
N THR A 81 -6.91 -2.03 25.50
CA THR A 81 -5.68 -1.46 26.09
C THR A 81 -4.86 -0.71 25.05
N ILE A 82 -4.19 0.35 25.49
CA ILE A 82 -3.12 1.03 24.75
C ILE A 82 -1.88 1.02 25.63
N ALA A 83 -0.77 0.54 25.07
CA ALA A 83 0.54 0.44 25.75
C ALA A 83 1.59 1.41 25.17
N GLY A 84 1.21 2.28 24.25
CA GLY A 84 2.05 3.34 23.71
C GLY A 84 1.58 3.82 22.35
N PHE A 85 2.36 4.78 21.82
CA PHE A 85 2.17 5.39 20.51
C PHE A 85 3.53 5.40 19.82
N SER A 86 3.72 4.50 18.86
CA SER A 86 4.98 4.37 18.13
C SER A 86 4.96 5.05 16.76
N HIS A 87 6.13 5.30 16.18
CA HIS A 87 6.30 6.12 14.98
C HIS A 87 6.40 5.32 13.69
N THR A 88 6.43 3.99 13.79
CA THR A 88 6.58 3.11 12.62
C THR A 88 5.62 1.94 12.70
N HIS A 89 4.85 1.73 11.62
CA HIS A 89 3.89 0.65 11.49
C HIS A 89 3.85 0.15 10.04
N LEU A 90 3.40 -1.09 9.84
CA LEU A 90 3.07 -1.65 8.53
C LEU A 90 1.56 -1.70 8.34
N SER A 91 1.08 -1.40 7.15
CA SER A 91 -0.34 -1.45 6.81
C SER A 91 -0.66 -2.69 5.99
N GLY A 92 -1.47 -3.57 6.56
CA GLY A 92 -2.06 -4.68 5.83
C GLY A 92 -1.15 -5.86 5.55
N THR A 93 0.06 -5.90 6.09
CA THR A 93 0.98 -7.01 5.82
C THR A 93 0.73 -8.20 6.73
N GLY A 94 1.13 -9.40 6.28
CA GLY A 94 1.19 -10.60 7.10
C GLY A 94 2.45 -10.70 7.98
N ALA A 95 3.20 -9.61 8.18
CA ALA A 95 4.46 -9.60 8.91
C ALA A 95 4.45 -8.54 10.02
N GLY A 96 4.72 -8.97 11.24
CA GLY A 96 4.85 -8.08 12.40
C GLY A 96 6.27 -7.66 12.60
N ASP A 97 6.52 -6.36 12.48
CA ASP A 97 7.82 -5.71 12.67
C ASP A 97 7.61 -4.27 13.11
N LEU A 98 8.68 -3.53 13.39
CA LEU A 98 8.67 -2.11 13.74
C LEU A 98 8.22 -1.82 15.18
N TYR A 99 7.37 -0.80 15.40
CA TYR A 99 6.97 -0.22 16.69
C TYR A 99 8.08 0.61 17.33
N ASP A 100 8.82 1.30 16.50
CA ASP A 100 9.94 2.10 16.96
C ASP A 100 9.48 3.39 17.63
N ILE A 101 10.28 3.83 18.60
CA ILE A 101 10.16 5.14 19.25
C ILE A 101 8.76 5.32 19.85
N SER A 102 8.40 4.40 20.78
CA SER A 102 7.08 4.34 21.41
C SER A 102 7.02 5.23 22.66
N PHE A 103 6.04 6.15 22.68
CA PHE A 103 5.77 7.02 23.81
C PHE A 103 4.51 6.59 24.57
N MET A 104 4.52 6.73 25.91
CA MET A 104 3.36 6.51 26.76
C MET A 104 3.27 7.57 27.86
N PRO A 105 2.27 8.50 27.79
CA PRO A 105 2.01 9.47 28.86
C PRO A 105 1.23 8.83 30.01
N VAL A 106 1.59 9.18 31.24
CA VAL A 106 0.93 8.67 32.47
C VAL A 106 0.81 9.74 33.53
N THR A 107 -0.12 9.58 34.48
CA THR A 107 -0.12 10.25 35.77
C THR A 107 0.43 9.31 36.85
N LEU A 108 1.02 9.86 37.90
CA LEU A 108 1.61 9.07 38.98
C LEU A 108 0.58 8.83 40.12
N PRO A 109 0.54 7.66 40.73
CA PRO A 109 1.31 6.46 40.41
C PRO A 109 0.80 5.80 39.11
N TYR A 110 1.70 5.27 38.27
CA TYR A 110 1.32 4.53 37.06
C TYR A 110 1.10 3.02 37.36
N LYS A 111 0.44 2.36 36.45
CA LYS A 111 0.21 0.92 36.45
C LYS A 111 1.15 0.24 35.47
N GLU A 112 1.73 -0.87 35.90
CA GLU A 112 2.57 -1.72 35.06
C GLU A 112 2.12 -3.17 35.22
N ALA A 113 1.84 -3.82 34.10
CA ALA A 113 1.56 -5.25 34.04
C ALA A 113 2.83 -6.04 33.71
N GLU A 114 2.76 -7.35 33.84
CA GLU A 114 3.81 -8.22 33.33
C GLU A 114 3.94 -8.10 31.81
N ALA A 115 5.15 -8.37 31.30
CA ALA A 115 5.38 -8.40 29.86
C ALA A 115 4.44 -9.41 29.18
N PRO A 116 3.96 -9.15 27.94
CA PRO A 116 4.44 -8.10 27.04
C PRO A 116 3.78 -6.73 27.21
N LEU A 117 2.68 -6.62 27.97
CA LEU A 117 1.85 -5.42 28.04
C LEU A 117 2.58 -4.22 28.68
N GLY A 118 3.28 -4.41 29.81
CA GLY A 118 4.02 -3.37 30.51
C GLY A 118 3.13 -2.19 30.99
N ILE A 119 3.63 -0.96 30.80
CA ILE A 119 2.87 0.26 31.11
C ILE A 119 1.77 0.43 30.02
N HIS A 120 0.53 0.55 30.48
CA HIS A 120 -0.65 0.64 29.59
C HIS A 120 -1.77 1.43 30.25
N SER A 121 -2.79 1.74 29.46
CA SER A 121 -4.08 2.26 29.93
C SER A 121 -5.23 1.55 29.24
N LEU A 122 -6.34 1.43 29.96
CA LEU A 122 -7.62 1.11 29.34
C LEU A 122 -8.11 2.30 28.51
N PHE A 123 -8.84 2.00 27.42
CA PHE A 123 -9.53 2.99 26.61
C PHE A 123 -10.94 2.50 26.21
N SER A 124 -11.66 3.26 25.43
CA SER A 124 -12.97 2.90 24.88
C SER A 124 -13.14 3.50 23.50
N HIS A 125 -13.70 2.74 22.56
CA HIS A 125 -14.01 3.22 21.21
C HIS A 125 -14.98 4.41 21.17
N SER A 126 -15.80 4.61 22.24
CA SER A 126 -16.63 5.82 22.34
C SER A 126 -15.84 7.08 22.71
N GLU A 127 -14.57 6.94 23.05
CA GLU A 127 -13.66 8.03 23.45
C GLU A 127 -12.40 8.05 22.57
N GLU A 128 -12.49 7.45 21.37
CA GLU A 128 -11.48 7.56 20.33
C GLU A 128 -12.10 8.01 19.00
N SER A 129 -11.29 8.60 18.14
CA SER A 129 -11.65 8.91 16.76
C SER A 129 -10.41 8.99 15.87
N ALA A 130 -10.58 8.72 14.58
CA ALA A 130 -9.54 8.83 13.57
C ALA A 130 -10.09 9.43 12.27
N SER A 131 -9.21 10.10 11.55
CA SER A 131 -9.43 10.57 10.18
C SER A 131 -8.09 10.65 9.47
N ALA A 132 -8.06 10.97 8.18
CA ALA A 132 -6.80 11.12 7.47
C ALA A 132 -5.87 12.13 8.17
N GLY A 133 -4.68 11.69 8.56
CA GLY A 133 -3.67 12.49 9.24
C GLY A 133 -3.94 12.80 10.72
N TYR A 134 -4.96 12.19 11.32
CA TYR A 134 -5.33 12.46 12.72
C TYR A 134 -5.84 11.22 13.45
N TYR A 135 -5.44 11.08 14.72
CA TYR A 135 -6.01 10.12 15.67
C TYR A 135 -6.11 10.76 17.05
N GLN A 136 -7.17 10.42 17.82
CA GLN A 136 -7.26 10.79 19.23
C GLN A 136 -7.85 9.67 20.07
N VAL A 137 -7.47 9.62 21.36
CA VAL A 137 -8.01 8.69 22.35
C VAL A 137 -7.87 9.22 23.78
N ARG A 138 -8.76 8.80 24.65
CA ARG A 138 -8.66 9.04 26.10
C ARG A 138 -8.08 7.83 26.82
N LEU A 139 -6.95 8.02 27.48
CA LEU A 139 -6.35 7.05 28.40
C LEU A 139 -7.08 7.10 29.75
N LYS A 140 -7.95 6.12 30.01
CA LYS A 140 -8.87 6.14 31.16
C LYS A 140 -8.16 6.05 32.51
N ASP A 141 -7.13 5.22 32.61
CA ASP A 141 -6.42 5.02 33.88
C ASP A 141 -5.67 6.28 34.33
N TYR A 142 -5.31 7.17 33.38
CA TYR A 142 -4.51 8.36 33.66
C TYR A 142 -5.28 9.66 33.43
N ASN A 143 -6.51 9.58 32.90
CA ASN A 143 -7.31 10.74 32.54
C ASN A 143 -6.58 11.71 31.60
N ILE A 144 -5.86 11.15 30.63
CA ILE A 144 -5.10 11.93 29.64
C ILE A 144 -5.79 11.81 28.29
N ASN A 145 -6.00 12.94 27.59
CA ASN A 145 -6.37 12.91 26.18
C ASN A 145 -5.11 12.95 25.34
N VAL A 146 -5.01 12.04 24.38
CA VAL A 146 -3.89 11.96 23.42
C VAL A 146 -4.42 12.27 22.04
N GLU A 147 -3.73 13.14 21.31
CA GLU A 147 -4.00 13.50 19.93
C GLU A 147 -2.72 13.32 19.13
N LEU A 148 -2.82 12.74 17.93
CA LEU A 148 -1.70 12.44 17.05
C LEU A 148 -1.91 13.10 15.69
N THR A 149 -0.84 13.68 15.14
CA THR A 149 -0.75 14.10 13.74
C THR A 149 0.68 13.87 13.24
N ALA A 150 0.92 13.96 11.95
CA ALA A 150 2.23 13.71 11.37
C ALA A 150 2.50 14.61 10.16
N THR A 151 3.78 14.88 9.92
CA THR A 151 4.32 15.31 8.61
C THR A 151 4.96 14.11 7.93
N GLU A 152 5.66 14.30 6.82
CA GLU A 152 6.32 13.20 6.12
C GLU A 152 7.33 12.43 7.01
N ARG A 153 8.11 13.16 7.85
CA ARG A 153 9.23 12.59 8.65
C ARG A 153 9.09 12.83 10.13
N CYS A 154 8.02 13.49 10.58
CA CYS A 154 7.84 13.83 12.00
C CYS A 154 6.46 13.39 12.50
N GLY A 155 6.44 12.76 13.68
CA GLY A 155 5.22 12.53 14.43
C GLY A 155 5.05 13.61 15.50
N ILE A 156 3.82 14.10 15.68
CA ILE A 156 3.50 15.15 16.66
C ILE A 156 2.36 14.65 17.54
N GLN A 157 2.64 14.57 18.83
CA GLN A 157 1.69 14.09 19.83
C GLN A 157 1.33 15.24 20.78
N ARG A 158 0.04 15.44 21.02
CA ARG A 158 -0.48 16.41 21.99
C ARG A 158 -1.14 15.67 23.15
N TYR A 159 -0.60 15.82 24.36
CA TYR A 159 -1.12 15.22 25.58
C TYR A 159 -1.80 16.29 26.43
N THR A 160 -3.09 16.15 26.69
CA THR A 160 -3.83 17.02 27.60
C THR A 160 -3.93 16.33 28.95
N PHE A 161 -3.24 16.86 29.95
CA PHE A 161 -3.14 16.30 31.31
C PHE A 161 -4.15 16.87 32.28
N PRO A 162 -4.57 16.09 33.29
CA PRO A 162 -5.15 16.63 34.51
C PRO A 162 -4.04 17.29 35.36
N LYS A 163 -4.43 17.95 36.47
CA LYS A 163 -3.46 18.41 37.49
C LYS A 163 -2.88 17.19 38.20
N ALA A 164 -1.60 16.88 37.97
CA ALA A 164 -0.92 15.70 38.52
C ALA A 164 0.61 15.86 38.56
N ASP A 165 1.26 15.00 39.33
CA ASP A 165 2.60 14.55 39.01
C ASP A 165 2.46 13.59 37.83
N ALA A 166 3.14 13.86 36.73
CA ALA A 166 2.98 13.14 35.48
C ALA A 166 4.34 12.70 34.91
N ALA A 167 4.32 11.73 34.04
CA ALA A 167 5.50 11.32 33.30
C ALA A 167 5.14 10.95 31.84
N VAL A 168 6.13 11.06 30.98
CA VAL A 168 6.10 10.49 29.62
C VAL A 168 7.22 9.46 29.53
N PHE A 169 6.86 8.23 29.19
CA PHE A 169 7.86 7.18 28.92
C PHE A 169 8.20 7.16 27.44
N LEU A 170 9.46 6.96 27.12
CA LEU A 170 9.96 6.62 25.80
C LEU A 170 10.58 5.22 25.87
N ASN A 171 9.96 4.26 25.22
CA ASN A 171 10.34 2.86 25.28
C ASN A 171 11.03 2.42 23.97
N LEU A 172 12.34 2.17 24.03
CA LEU A 172 13.13 1.63 22.93
C LEU A 172 13.38 0.11 23.04
N ARG A 173 12.82 -0.55 24.07
CA ARG A 173 12.79 -2.03 24.19
C ARG A 173 11.65 -2.65 23.44
N LYS A 174 10.57 -1.87 23.22
CA LYS A 174 9.35 -2.37 22.62
C LYS A 174 9.65 -2.88 21.23
N ALA A 175 9.15 -4.06 20.95
CA ALA A 175 9.29 -4.76 19.70
C ALA A 175 8.01 -5.54 19.43
N MET A 176 7.72 -5.86 18.18
CA MET A 176 6.54 -6.63 17.81
C MET A 176 6.92 -7.92 17.10
N ASN A 177 6.29 -9.01 17.51
CA ASN A 177 6.38 -10.34 16.92
C ASN A 177 7.84 -10.79 16.67
N TRP A 178 8.38 -10.55 15.48
CA TRP A 178 9.71 -11.04 15.06
C TRP A 178 10.83 -10.03 15.28
N ASP A 179 10.49 -8.78 15.56
CA ASP A 179 11.47 -7.73 15.81
C ASP A 179 12.01 -7.82 17.23
N PHE A 180 13.27 -7.52 17.41
CA PHE A 180 13.90 -7.36 18.71
C PHE A 180 15.00 -6.30 18.67
N THR A 181 15.11 -5.53 19.75
CA THR A 181 16.13 -4.50 19.89
C THR A 181 17.50 -5.13 20.05
N ASN A 182 18.46 -4.73 19.20
CA ASN A 182 19.87 -5.13 19.32
C ASN A 182 20.67 -4.15 20.16
N ASP A 183 20.42 -2.85 20.00
CA ASP A 183 21.03 -1.77 20.76
C ASP A 183 20.15 -0.53 20.73
N SER A 184 20.16 0.25 21.79
CA SER A 184 19.46 1.52 21.84
C SER A 184 20.13 2.52 22.77
N HIS A 185 19.97 3.79 22.47
CA HIS A 185 20.57 4.90 23.20
C HIS A 185 19.62 6.09 23.27
N ILE A 186 19.65 6.79 24.40
CA ILE A 186 18.96 8.08 24.60
C ILE A 186 19.89 9.01 25.36
N GLU A 187 19.97 10.25 24.90
CA GLU A 187 20.67 11.33 25.64
C GLU A 187 19.84 12.63 25.59
N ALA A 188 19.93 13.41 26.67
CA ALA A 188 19.35 14.74 26.72
C ALA A 188 20.34 15.76 26.15
N ILE A 189 19.87 16.59 25.22
CA ILE A 189 20.62 17.74 24.68
C ILE A 189 20.43 18.94 25.63
N ASP A 190 19.19 19.12 26.08
CA ASP A 190 18.79 20.14 27.05
C ASP A 190 17.54 19.68 27.80
N SER A 191 16.86 20.59 28.51
CA SER A 191 15.68 20.26 29.32
C SER A 191 14.39 20.01 28.52
N VAL A 192 14.41 20.20 27.22
CA VAL A 192 13.25 19.97 26.31
C VAL A 192 13.58 19.05 25.13
N THR A 193 14.88 18.79 24.88
CA THR A 193 15.32 18.07 23.67
C THR A 193 16.08 16.82 24.04
N VAL A 194 15.69 15.70 23.45
CA VAL A 194 16.39 14.41 23.53
C VAL A 194 16.65 13.86 22.14
N GLN A 195 17.68 13.01 22.03
CA GLN A 195 17.96 12.26 20.81
C GLN A 195 18.43 10.85 21.15
N GLY A 196 18.45 10.00 20.15
CA GLY A 196 18.95 8.64 20.32
C GLY A 196 18.74 7.79 19.08
N TYR A 197 18.86 6.50 19.30
CA TYR A 197 18.64 5.51 18.25
C TYR A 197 18.08 4.20 18.82
N ARG A 198 17.46 3.43 17.94
CA ARG A 198 17.13 2.03 18.13
C ARG A 198 17.65 1.23 16.93
N TYR A 199 18.48 0.23 17.21
CA TYR A 199 18.88 -0.77 16.23
C TYR A 199 18.13 -2.05 16.53
N SER A 200 17.54 -2.65 15.51
CA SER A 200 16.74 -3.85 15.65
C SER A 200 17.00 -4.85 14.54
N ASP A 201 16.53 -6.04 14.76
CA ASP A 201 16.63 -7.18 13.86
C ASP A 201 15.27 -7.92 13.91
N GLY A 202 14.67 -8.07 12.78
CA GLY A 202 13.37 -8.72 12.65
C GLY A 202 13.20 -9.19 11.22
N TRP A 203 12.06 -8.87 10.64
CA TRP A 203 11.82 -9.00 9.21
C TRP A 203 12.72 -8.03 8.43
N ALA A 204 12.75 -6.74 8.86
CA ALA A 204 13.82 -5.84 8.47
C ALA A 204 15.10 -6.21 9.21
N ARG A 205 16.12 -6.67 8.49
CA ARG A 205 17.40 -7.05 9.06
C ARG A 205 18.34 -5.86 9.18
N ASP A 206 18.98 -5.69 10.36
CA ASP A 206 19.90 -4.60 10.65
C ASP A 206 19.24 -3.23 10.43
N GLN A 207 18.01 -3.09 10.94
CA GLN A 207 17.29 -1.83 10.91
C GLN A 207 17.97 -0.82 11.82
N ARG A 208 18.19 0.38 11.32
CA ARG A 208 18.78 1.49 12.06
C ARG A 208 17.86 2.68 12.03
N LEU A 209 17.30 3.02 13.17
CA LEU A 209 16.42 4.16 13.31
C LEU A 209 16.97 5.13 14.34
N TYR A 210 17.14 6.37 13.92
CA TYR A 210 17.58 7.49 14.75
C TYR A 210 16.41 8.43 14.95
N PHE A 211 16.41 9.16 16.07
CA PHE A 211 15.36 10.12 16.36
C PHE A 211 15.90 11.40 17.03
N ARG A 212 15.13 12.48 16.86
CA ARG A 212 15.22 13.73 17.62
C ARG A 212 13.83 14.07 18.12
N THR A 213 13.68 14.24 19.44
CA THR A 213 12.41 14.61 20.08
C THR A 213 12.52 15.94 20.78
N ARG A 214 11.50 16.81 20.61
CA ARG A 214 11.34 18.05 21.35
C ARG A 214 10.03 18.02 22.12
N PHE A 215 10.10 18.35 23.43
CA PHE A 215 8.96 18.61 24.30
C PHE A 215 8.65 20.10 24.33
N SER A 216 7.37 20.50 24.27
CA SER A 216 6.97 21.92 24.39
C SER A 216 7.16 22.47 25.82
N LYS A 217 7.42 21.60 26.80
CA LYS A 217 7.64 21.95 28.21
C LYS A 217 8.90 21.27 28.74
N PRO A 218 9.75 21.99 29.51
CA PRO A 218 10.89 21.38 30.16
C PRO A 218 10.47 20.25 31.11
N PHE A 219 11.13 19.08 31.00
CA PHE A 219 11.01 18.01 31.98
C PHE A 219 11.84 18.35 33.25
N ALA A 220 11.29 18.01 34.43
CA ALA A 220 11.92 18.24 35.69
C ALA A 220 13.07 17.28 35.96
N ALA A 221 12.96 16.05 35.46
CA ALA A 221 13.98 15.01 35.56
C ALA A 221 13.85 14.04 34.37
N MET A 222 14.98 13.44 34.00
CA MET A 222 15.06 12.29 33.10
C MET A 222 15.67 11.12 33.88
N GLN A 223 14.98 9.98 33.82
CA GLN A 223 15.45 8.74 34.44
C GLN A 223 15.58 7.67 33.35
N LEU A 224 16.67 6.89 33.40
CA LEU A 224 16.93 5.82 32.45
C LEU A 224 16.87 4.46 33.15
N ASP A 225 16.07 3.57 32.63
CA ASP A 225 16.14 2.14 32.92
C ASP A 225 16.86 1.44 31.74
N THR A 226 18.02 0.84 32.06
CA THR A 226 18.86 0.19 31.05
C THR A 226 19.05 -1.29 31.37
N ALA A 227 18.95 -2.12 30.36
CA ALA A 227 19.22 -3.56 30.49
C ALA A 227 20.21 -4.01 29.40
N ALA A 228 21.14 -4.89 29.79
CA ALA A 228 22.03 -5.52 28.81
C ALA A 228 21.25 -6.44 27.90
N ILE A 229 21.53 -6.40 26.61
CA ILE A 229 21.04 -7.37 25.62
C ILE A 229 22.13 -8.39 25.38
N GLU A 230 21.81 -9.65 25.57
CA GLU A 230 22.72 -10.77 25.39
C GLU A 230 22.21 -11.72 24.30
N LYS A 231 23.12 -12.18 23.42
CA LYS A 231 22.87 -13.21 22.42
C LYS A 231 23.96 -14.26 22.51
N GLU A 232 23.58 -15.51 22.67
CA GLU A 232 24.55 -16.64 22.83
C GLU A 232 25.57 -16.43 23.96
N GLY A 233 25.11 -15.83 25.08
CA GLY A 233 25.98 -15.57 26.25
C GLY A 233 26.98 -14.41 26.05
N LYS A 234 26.83 -13.61 25.01
CA LYS A 234 27.64 -12.40 24.75
C LYS A 234 26.76 -11.17 24.76
N ARG A 235 27.20 -10.12 25.46
CA ARG A 235 26.54 -8.83 25.39
C ARG A 235 26.71 -8.25 23.98
N ILE A 236 25.59 -7.93 23.33
CA ILE A 236 25.55 -7.32 22.00
C ILE A 236 25.18 -5.85 22.04
N GLY A 237 24.48 -5.39 23.08
CA GLY A 237 24.04 -4.01 23.19
C GLY A 237 23.33 -3.71 24.51
N THR A 238 22.60 -2.63 24.51
CA THR A 238 21.81 -2.13 25.64
C THR A 238 20.40 -1.80 25.17
N SER A 239 19.38 -2.13 25.94
CA SER A 239 18.03 -1.64 25.75
C SER A 239 17.70 -0.56 26.78
N VAL A 240 17.00 0.49 26.35
CA VAL A 240 16.73 1.67 27.19
C VAL A 240 15.23 1.97 27.19
N ILE A 241 14.73 2.31 28.39
CA ILE A 241 13.48 3.04 28.60
C ILE A 241 13.81 4.33 29.31
N ALA A 242 13.38 5.46 28.77
CA ALA A 242 13.50 6.76 29.45
C ALA A 242 12.14 7.16 30.04
N ARG A 243 12.18 7.80 31.21
CA ARG A 243 11.07 8.44 31.85
C ARG A 243 11.37 9.93 32.03
N PHE A 244 10.46 10.77 31.55
CA PHE A 244 10.54 12.23 31.68
C PHE A 244 9.45 12.69 32.66
N ASP A 245 9.84 13.33 33.78
CA ASP A 245 8.92 13.75 34.84
C ASP A 245 8.43 15.18 34.61
N PHE A 246 7.13 15.40 34.83
CA PHE A 246 6.47 16.70 34.72
C PHE A 246 5.54 16.94 35.91
N GLN A 247 5.31 18.21 36.21
CA GLN A 247 4.18 18.65 37.03
C GLN A 247 3.18 19.36 36.13
N THR A 248 1.95 18.90 36.11
CA THR A 248 0.92 19.43 35.22
C THR A 248 -0.20 20.14 35.98
N LYS A 249 -0.82 21.10 35.30
CA LYS A 249 -2.04 21.77 35.73
C LYS A 249 -3.24 21.12 35.01
N GLU A 250 -4.44 21.38 35.53
CA GLU A 250 -5.67 20.94 34.87
C GLU A 250 -5.78 21.49 33.45
N GLY A 251 -5.95 20.60 32.46
CA GLY A 251 -6.05 20.95 31.04
C GLY A 251 -4.74 21.38 30.40
N GLU A 252 -3.59 21.19 31.06
CA GLU A 252 -2.30 21.57 30.48
C GLU A 252 -1.91 20.61 29.34
N GLN A 253 -1.53 21.21 28.20
CA GLN A 253 -1.08 20.49 27.03
C GLN A 253 0.46 20.43 26.98
N ILE A 254 0.99 19.26 26.69
CA ILE A 254 2.41 19.03 26.39
C ILE A 254 2.47 18.42 24.98
N LEU A 255 3.19 19.07 24.08
CA LEU A 255 3.48 18.54 22.75
C LEU A 255 4.80 17.75 22.80
N VAL A 256 4.82 16.64 22.06
CA VAL A 256 5.99 15.82 21.84
C VAL A 256 6.15 15.66 20.32
N SER A 257 7.14 16.37 19.78
CA SER A 257 7.44 16.35 18.34
C SER A 257 8.69 15.52 18.10
N THR A 258 8.57 14.44 17.35
CA THR A 258 9.66 13.50 17.09
C THR A 258 9.88 13.32 15.60
N ALA A 259 11.07 13.65 15.12
CA ALA A 259 11.53 13.27 13.79
C ALA A 259 12.32 11.98 13.82
N ILE A 260 12.22 11.19 12.77
CA ILE A 260 13.01 9.97 12.57
C ILE A 260 13.94 10.11 11.35
N SER A 261 14.98 9.28 11.31
CA SER A 261 15.96 9.19 10.21
C SER A 261 16.54 7.78 10.16
N GLY A 262 16.70 7.20 8.98
CA GLY A 262 17.46 5.97 8.79
C GLY A 262 18.98 6.15 8.79
N VAL A 263 19.47 7.39 8.93
CA VAL A 263 20.89 7.75 8.69
C VAL A 263 21.63 8.13 9.97
N SER A 264 21.11 9.11 10.72
CA SER A 264 21.79 9.62 11.92
C SER A 264 20.89 10.47 12.81
N MET A 265 21.32 10.73 14.06
CA MET A 265 20.65 11.68 14.96
C MET A 265 20.64 13.11 14.41
N GLU A 266 21.69 13.50 13.67
CA GLU A 266 21.77 14.79 12.98
C GLU A 266 20.79 14.84 11.77
N GLY A 267 20.55 13.71 11.09
CA GLY A 267 19.52 13.57 10.07
C GLY A 267 18.14 13.83 10.67
N ALA A 268 17.81 13.16 11.76
CA ALA A 268 16.57 13.39 12.49
C ALA A 268 16.42 14.83 12.98
N ALA A 269 17.53 15.46 13.44
CA ALA A 269 17.51 16.85 13.83
C ALA A 269 17.22 17.81 12.66
N ARG A 270 17.76 17.54 11.46
CA ARG A 270 17.46 18.31 10.26
C ARG A 270 16.01 18.14 9.83
N ASN A 271 15.49 16.91 9.87
CA ASN A 271 14.09 16.61 9.57
C ASN A 271 13.15 17.39 10.50
N LEU A 272 13.40 17.35 11.82
CA LEU A 272 12.60 18.09 12.80
C LEU A 272 12.65 19.60 12.57
N ALA A 273 13.82 20.16 12.31
CA ALA A 273 13.98 21.60 12.09
C ALA A 273 13.32 22.09 10.79
N ALA A 274 13.29 21.25 9.76
CA ALA A 274 12.69 21.57 8.48
C ALA A 274 11.16 21.46 8.50
N GLU A 275 10.62 20.40 9.10
CA GLU A 275 9.20 20.10 9.00
C GLU A 275 8.38 20.60 10.20
N VAL A 276 8.97 20.62 11.42
CA VAL A 276 8.29 21.01 12.67
C VAL A 276 9.14 22.03 13.46
N PRO A 277 9.35 23.26 12.93
CA PRO A 277 10.17 24.27 13.57
C PRO A 277 9.55 24.88 14.85
N ASP A 278 8.25 24.77 15.03
CA ASP A 278 7.49 25.36 16.17
C ASP A 278 6.56 24.32 16.84
N ASP A 279 5.88 24.73 17.92
CA ASP A 279 5.01 23.87 18.73
C ASP A 279 3.50 24.20 18.45
N ASP A 280 3.10 24.25 17.19
CA ASP A 280 1.72 24.51 16.77
C ASP A 280 1.08 23.25 16.16
N PHE A 281 0.50 22.41 17.02
CA PHE A 281 -0.16 21.15 16.61
C PHE A 281 -1.24 21.36 15.55
N ASP A 282 -2.09 22.38 15.73
CA ASP A 282 -3.26 22.58 14.87
C ASP A 282 -2.83 23.05 13.47
N LYS A 283 -1.72 23.77 13.36
CA LYS A 283 -1.10 24.12 12.07
C LYS A 283 -0.66 22.88 11.28
N TYR A 284 0.00 21.93 11.93
CA TYR A 284 0.47 20.71 11.27
C TYR A 284 -0.67 19.75 10.94
N LEU A 285 -1.68 19.68 11.82
CA LEU A 285 -2.91 18.94 11.54
C LEU A 285 -3.62 19.49 10.31
N ALA A 286 -3.79 20.81 10.22
CA ALA A 286 -4.41 21.43 9.05
C ALA A 286 -3.62 21.16 7.78
N ALA A 287 -2.28 21.26 7.83
CA ALA A 287 -1.42 21.02 6.67
C ALA A 287 -1.54 19.58 6.15
N VAL A 288 -1.43 18.57 7.02
CA VAL A 288 -1.55 17.17 6.59
C VAL A 288 -2.95 16.82 6.10
N GLN A 289 -3.99 17.45 6.65
CA GLN A 289 -5.36 17.29 6.15
C GLN A 289 -5.55 17.94 4.77
N ASP A 290 -4.91 19.06 4.51
CA ASP A 290 -4.89 19.69 3.19
C ASP A 290 -4.15 18.81 2.18
N ASP A 291 -2.99 18.23 2.55
CA ASP A 291 -2.25 17.29 1.71
C ASP A 291 -3.10 16.04 1.36
N TRP A 292 -3.73 15.44 2.36
CA TRP A 292 -4.65 14.32 2.11
C TRP A 292 -5.84 14.71 1.25
N ASN A 293 -6.39 15.90 1.47
CA ASN A 293 -7.52 16.38 0.69
C ASN A 293 -7.14 16.61 -0.79
N GLU A 294 -5.93 17.08 -1.06
CA GLU A 294 -5.37 17.16 -2.41
C GLU A 294 -5.27 15.77 -3.05
N GLN A 295 -4.68 14.79 -2.36
CA GLN A 295 -4.53 13.43 -2.89
C GLN A 295 -5.87 12.75 -3.13
N LEU A 296 -6.79 12.82 -2.18
CA LEU A 296 -8.12 12.22 -2.30
C LEU A 296 -8.97 12.87 -3.40
N SER A 297 -8.74 14.16 -3.71
CA SER A 297 -9.40 14.86 -4.79
C SER A 297 -9.02 14.37 -6.20
N ARG A 298 -7.96 13.55 -6.32
CA ARG A 298 -7.54 12.98 -7.62
C ARG A 298 -8.63 12.11 -8.25
N ILE A 299 -9.49 11.50 -7.43
CA ILE A 299 -10.65 10.76 -7.93
C ILE A 299 -11.90 11.19 -7.17
N GLU A 300 -12.85 11.80 -7.89
CA GLU A 300 -14.11 12.23 -7.34
C GLU A 300 -15.22 11.24 -7.66
N ILE A 301 -16.08 10.93 -6.69
CA ILE A 301 -17.27 10.10 -6.89
C ILE A 301 -18.54 10.90 -6.57
N LYS A 302 -19.59 10.68 -7.35
CA LYS A 302 -20.94 11.17 -7.05
C LYS A 302 -21.74 10.03 -6.44
N CYS A 303 -22.03 10.14 -5.17
CA CYS A 303 -22.81 9.16 -4.42
C CYS A 303 -23.55 9.88 -3.29
N ASP A 304 -24.82 9.52 -3.04
CA ASP A 304 -25.60 10.10 -1.94
C ASP A 304 -25.43 9.29 -0.64
N ASP A 305 -25.03 8.03 -0.75
CA ASP A 305 -24.76 7.16 0.39
C ASP A 305 -23.41 7.51 1.03
N ARG A 306 -23.43 7.87 2.33
CA ARG A 306 -22.23 8.23 3.08
C ARG A 306 -21.30 7.04 3.28
N ASP A 307 -21.83 5.85 3.56
CA ASP A 307 -21.01 4.67 3.80
C ASP A 307 -20.26 4.23 2.53
N GLU A 308 -20.91 4.36 1.36
CA GLU A 308 -20.25 4.13 0.08
C GLU A 308 -19.11 5.14 -0.19
N LYS A 309 -19.30 6.42 0.16
CA LYS A 309 -18.22 7.42 0.10
C LYS A 309 -17.08 7.05 1.03
N VAL A 310 -17.41 6.65 2.26
CA VAL A 310 -16.38 6.25 3.25
C VAL A 310 -15.59 5.06 2.75
N LYS A 311 -16.22 4.03 2.23
CA LYS A 311 -15.50 2.87 1.64
C LYS A 311 -14.55 3.30 0.52
N PHE A 312 -15.02 4.14 -0.39
CA PHE A 312 -14.21 4.57 -1.53
C PHE A 312 -13.02 5.43 -1.12
N TYR A 313 -13.25 6.49 -0.33
CA TYR A 313 -12.15 7.39 0.07
C TYR A 313 -11.20 6.75 1.06
N THR A 314 -11.66 5.80 1.89
CA THR A 314 -10.77 5.00 2.73
C THR A 314 -9.91 4.05 1.90
N ALA A 315 -10.48 3.42 0.87
CA ALA A 315 -9.68 2.60 -0.05
C ALA A 315 -8.62 3.45 -0.79
N LEU A 316 -9.00 4.64 -1.27
CA LEU A 316 -8.05 5.56 -1.90
C LEU A 316 -6.97 6.03 -0.91
N TYR A 317 -7.34 6.30 0.36
CA TYR A 317 -6.41 6.61 1.44
C TYR A 317 -5.43 5.46 1.70
N HIS A 318 -5.93 4.23 1.90
CA HIS A 318 -5.08 3.05 2.15
C HIS A 318 -4.10 2.80 1.00
N SER A 319 -4.49 3.04 -0.27
CA SER A 319 -3.60 2.87 -1.40
C SER A 319 -2.40 3.85 -1.42
N MET A 320 -2.40 4.90 -0.58
CA MET A 320 -1.34 5.90 -0.51
C MET A 320 -0.61 5.95 0.86
N ILE A 321 -0.76 4.88 1.67
CA ILE A 321 -0.01 4.70 2.92
C ILE A 321 1.41 4.18 2.62
N ALA A 322 1.53 3.22 1.73
CA ALA A 322 2.79 2.65 1.26
C ALA A 322 2.85 2.70 -0.29
N PRO A 323 4.07 2.67 -0.89
CA PRO A 323 5.40 2.65 -0.27
C PRO A 323 5.70 3.95 0.49
N THR A 324 6.71 3.91 1.39
CA THR A 324 7.00 5.05 2.28
C THR A 324 8.29 5.78 1.87
N ILE A 325 8.31 7.09 2.07
CA ILE A 325 9.52 7.90 1.95
C ILE A 325 10.61 7.29 2.86
N TYR A 326 11.82 7.18 2.33
CA TYR A 326 12.97 6.61 3.06
C TYR A 326 14.23 7.46 2.93
N SER A 327 14.10 8.74 2.62
CA SER A 327 15.20 9.70 2.62
C SER A 327 14.92 10.86 3.55
N ASP A 328 15.96 11.37 4.23
CA ASP A 328 15.92 12.60 5.00
C ASP A 328 15.65 13.81 4.09
N VAL A 329 15.30 14.96 4.67
CA VAL A 329 15.03 16.21 3.92
C VAL A 329 16.20 16.68 3.06
N ASP A 330 17.42 16.23 3.36
CA ASP A 330 18.61 16.52 2.55
C ASP A 330 18.95 15.41 1.55
N GLY A 331 18.05 14.45 1.35
CA GLY A 331 18.17 13.35 0.40
C GLY A 331 19.01 12.17 0.90
N ALA A 332 19.54 12.19 2.14
CA ALA A 332 20.32 11.09 2.68
C ALA A 332 19.44 9.88 3.02
N TYR A 333 19.95 8.66 2.77
CA TYR A 333 19.28 7.40 3.14
C TYR A 333 20.32 6.28 3.36
N TYR A 334 19.95 5.24 4.09
CA TYR A 334 20.78 4.07 4.37
C TYR A 334 20.48 2.96 3.37
N GLY A 335 21.48 2.55 2.59
CA GLY A 335 21.32 1.56 1.52
C GLY A 335 21.48 0.11 1.97
N PRO A 336 21.09 -0.87 1.11
CA PRO A 336 21.26 -2.30 1.38
C PRO A 336 22.73 -2.75 1.44
N ASP A 337 23.65 -1.96 0.91
CA ASP A 337 25.10 -2.14 1.02
C ASP A 337 25.68 -1.67 2.38
N LYS A 338 24.81 -1.24 3.30
CA LYS A 338 25.18 -0.72 4.63
C LYS A 338 25.95 0.59 4.58
N GLN A 339 25.75 1.38 3.52
CA GLN A 339 26.34 2.69 3.36
C GLN A 339 25.26 3.78 3.35
N VAL A 340 25.67 5.00 3.69
CA VAL A 340 24.83 6.19 3.53
C VAL A 340 24.97 6.71 2.12
N HIS A 341 23.86 6.84 1.43
CA HIS A 341 23.74 7.43 0.10
C HIS A 341 22.98 8.75 0.17
N ARG A 342 22.98 9.48 -0.93
CA ARG A 342 22.24 10.74 -1.07
C ARG A 342 21.62 10.83 -2.47
N VAL A 343 20.36 11.20 -2.51
CA VAL A 343 19.65 11.52 -3.75
C VAL A 343 19.57 13.03 -3.93
N GLU A 344 19.52 13.49 -5.18
CA GLU A 344 19.38 14.91 -5.53
C GLU A 344 18.24 15.06 -6.55
N GLY A 345 17.23 15.85 -6.21
CA GLY A 345 16.10 16.16 -7.10
C GLY A 345 15.06 15.05 -7.24
N TRP A 346 15.11 14.01 -6.40
CA TRP A 346 14.11 12.96 -6.32
C TRP A 346 14.05 12.37 -4.89
N THR A 347 13.02 11.59 -4.60
CA THR A 347 12.77 11.01 -3.25
C THR A 347 13.02 9.51 -3.29
N ASN A 348 13.82 8.99 -2.33
CA ASN A 348 13.98 7.55 -2.17
C ASN A 348 12.84 6.96 -1.34
N TYR A 349 12.34 5.80 -1.78
CA TYR A 349 11.25 5.07 -1.16
C TYR A 349 11.67 3.69 -0.67
N SER A 350 10.95 3.17 0.32
CA SER A 350 11.05 1.81 0.88
C SER A 350 9.64 1.25 1.12
N THR A 351 9.54 0.05 1.71
CA THR A 351 8.26 -0.62 2.02
C THR A 351 7.51 -0.99 0.74
N PHE A 352 8.17 -1.77 -0.11
CA PHE A 352 7.62 -2.21 -1.37
C PHE A 352 7.16 -3.67 -1.32
N SER A 353 5.87 -3.90 -1.18
CA SER A 353 5.21 -5.21 -1.24
C SER A 353 4.93 -5.58 -2.71
N LEU A 354 5.98 -5.88 -3.47
CA LEU A 354 5.90 -5.89 -4.95
C LEU A 354 5.10 -7.05 -5.53
N TRP A 355 5.07 -8.22 -4.88
CA TRP A 355 4.24 -9.35 -5.30
C TRP A 355 2.75 -9.00 -5.30
N ASP A 356 2.35 -8.13 -4.39
CA ASP A 356 0.98 -7.65 -4.22
C ASP A 356 0.70 -6.46 -5.14
N THR A 357 1.47 -5.40 -4.96
CA THR A 357 1.16 -4.06 -5.45
C THR A 357 1.39 -3.85 -6.95
N TYR A 358 2.18 -4.70 -7.64
CA TYR A 358 2.35 -4.59 -9.09
C TYR A 358 1.03 -4.77 -9.84
N ARG A 359 0.03 -5.43 -9.23
CA ARG A 359 -1.23 -5.85 -9.86
C ARG A 359 -2.21 -4.68 -10.02
N ALA A 360 -2.36 -3.82 -9.01
CA ALA A 360 -3.27 -2.69 -9.08
C ALA A 360 -2.73 -1.39 -8.45
N ALA A 361 -2.04 -1.43 -7.30
CA ALA A 361 -1.58 -0.22 -6.63
C ALA A 361 -0.61 0.59 -7.50
N HIS A 362 0.47 -0.01 -7.99
CA HIS A 362 1.40 0.66 -8.91
C HIS A 362 0.74 1.10 -10.22
N PRO A 363 -0.10 0.28 -10.90
CA PRO A 363 -0.88 0.74 -12.04
C PRO A 363 -1.77 1.95 -11.73
N LEU A 364 -2.36 2.05 -10.53
CA LEU A 364 -3.17 3.20 -10.11
C LEU A 364 -2.30 4.47 -10.01
N TYR A 365 -1.10 4.36 -9.41
CA TYR A 365 -0.17 5.48 -9.29
C TYR A 365 0.25 6.04 -10.65
N THR A 366 0.27 5.26 -11.72
CA THR A 366 0.58 5.76 -13.07
C THR A 366 -0.43 6.82 -13.55
N PHE A 367 -1.63 6.87 -12.98
CA PHE A 367 -2.64 7.89 -13.26
C PHE A 367 -2.59 9.05 -12.27
N ILE A 368 -2.49 8.75 -10.96
CA ILE A 368 -2.70 9.74 -9.91
C ILE A 368 -1.39 10.30 -9.33
N GLU A 369 -0.25 9.58 -9.43
CA GLU A 369 1.05 9.91 -8.82
C GLU A 369 2.25 9.67 -9.76
N PRO A 370 2.22 10.08 -11.04
CA PRO A 370 3.25 9.70 -12.00
C PRO A 370 4.66 10.23 -11.66
N GLU A 371 4.77 11.36 -10.97
CA GLU A 371 6.05 11.87 -10.49
C GLU A 371 6.65 10.92 -9.44
N ARG A 372 5.84 10.44 -8.49
CA ARG A 372 6.28 9.46 -7.48
C ARG A 372 6.63 8.11 -8.11
N VAL A 373 5.94 7.70 -9.17
CA VAL A 373 6.31 6.48 -9.92
C VAL A 373 7.73 6.57 -10.47
N ASN A 374 8.14 7.72 -11.02
CA ASN A 374 9.54 7.93 -11.46
C ASN A 374 10.53 7.74 -10.29
N ASP A 375 10.23 8.31 -9.14
CA ASP A 375 11.09 8.23 -7.96
C ASP A 375 11.13 6.81 -7.37
N MET A 376 10.01 6.07 -7.40
CA MET A 376 9.96 4.66 -7.02
C MET A 376 10.85 3.80 -7.94
N VAL A 377 10.80 4.02 -9.25
CA VAL A 377 11.68 3.33 -10.21
C VAL A 377 13.15 3.70 -9.97
N LYS A 378 13.46 4.97 -9.74
CA LYS A 378 14.82 5.41 -9.37
C LYS A 378 15.29 4.73 -8.07
N SER A 379 14.40 4.53 -7.10
CA SER A 379 14.70 3.79 -5.85
C SER A 379 15.08 2.33 -6.15
N PHE A 380 14.37 1.67 -7.07
CA PHE A 380 14.72 0.29 -7.50
C PHE A 380 16.08 0.24 -8.20
N LEU A 381 16.39 1.21 -9.04
CA LEU A 381 17.68 1.27 -9.74
C LEU A 381 18.84 1.56 -8.79
N ALA A 382 18.64 2.45 -7.82
CA ALA A 382 19.63 2.69 -6.76
C ALA A 382 19.84 1.44 -5.90
N PHE A 383 18.76 0.75 -5.55
CA PHE A 383 18.83 -0.52 -4.83
C PHE A 383 19.59 -1.60 -5.64
N PHE A 384 19.35 -1.69 -6.95
CA PHE A 384 20.09 -2.60 -7.83
C PHE A 384 21.59 -2.32 -7.82
N GLU A 385 22.01 -1.06 -7.91
CA GLU A 385 23.42 -0.66 -7.86
C GLU A 385 24.10 -1.05 -6.55
N GLN A 386 23.37 -0.99 -5.44
CA GLN A 386 23.89 -1.24 -4.09
C GLN A 386 23.81 -2.72 -3.69
N ASN A 387 22.83 -3.46 -4.22
CA ASN A 387 22.55 -4.85 -3.83
C ASN A 387 22.93 -5.88 -4.92
N GLY A 388 23.17 -5.46 -6.17
CA GLY A 388 23.46 -6.32 -7.30
C GLY A 388 22.23 -6.99 -7.94
N ARG A 389 21.01 -6.74 -7.43
CA ARG A 389 19.73 -7.16 -7.99
C ARG A 389 18.63 -6.17 -7.64
N LEU A 390 17.56 -6.18 -8.42
CA LEU A 390 16.35 -5.41 -8.11
C LEU A 390 15.66 -5.93 -6.83
N PRO A 391 14.92 -5.08 -6.11
CA PRO A 391 14.24 -5.51 -4.89
C PRO A 391 13.08 -6.48 -5.18
N VAL A 392 12.84 -7.37 -4.22
CA VAL A 392 11.63 -8.22 -4.14
C VAL A 392 10.68 -7.68 -3.08
N TRP A 393 11.20 -7.41 -1.89
CA TRP A 393 10.49 -6.74 -0.81
C TRP A 393 11.46 -5.85 -0.02
N ASN A 394 11.74 -4.67 -0.55
CA ASN A 394 12.62 -3.68 0.08
C ASN A 394 11.95 -3.14 1.34
N PHE A 395 12.67 -3.19 2.47
CA PHE A 395 12.16 -2.75 3.74
C PHE A 395 13.27 -2.17 4.63
N GLN A 396 13.08 -0.92 5.08
CA GLN A 396 13.97 -0.22 6.01
C GLN A 396 15.46 -0.28 5.62
N GLY A 397 15.76 0.02 4.35
CA GLY A 397 17.11 0.00 3.81
C GLY A 397 17.69 -1.39 3.54
N GLY A 398 16.89 -2.45 3.64
CA GLY A 398 17.30 -3.83 3.41
C GLY A 398 16.38 -4.57 2.45
N GLU A 399 16.64 -5.87 2.28
CA GLU A 399 15.82 -6.80 1.51
C GLU A 399 15.33 -7.91 2.45
N THR A 400 14.03 -8.17 2.44
CA THR A 400 13.46 -9.25 3.24
C THR A 400 13.39 -10.56 2.48
N ASP A 401 13.48 -10.54 1.15
CA ASP A 401 13.24 -11.69 0.26
C ASP A 401 11.86 -12.37 0.47
N MET A 402 10.90 -11.63 1.01
CA MET A 402 9.55 -12.14 1.23
C MET A 402 8.80 -12.22 -0.09
N MET A 403 7.95 -13.25 -0.20
CA MET A 403 7.19 -13.58 -1.40
C MET A 403 8.08 -14.01 -2.59
N ILE A 404 7.53 -14.17 -3.76
CA ILE A 404 8.19 -14.73 -4.95
C ILE A 404 8.20 -13.73 -6.11
N GLY A 405 8.82 -14.13 -7.23
CA GLY A 405 8.97 -13.26 -8.39
C GLY A 405 10.14 -12.27 -8.25
N TYR A 406 10.28 -11.42 -9.25
CA TYR A 406 11.12 -10.23 -9.24
C TYR A 406 10.30 -9.03 -9.72
N HIS A 407 9.17 -8.80 -9.01
CA HIS A 407 8.06 -7.95 -9.46
C HIS A 407 8.33 -6.44 -9.43
N SER A 408 9.51 -5.98 -9.07
CA SER A 408 10.00 -4.66 -9.48
C SER A 408 10.05 -4.51 -11.01
N VAL A 409 10.24 -5.62 -11.73
CA VAL A 409 10.28 -5.64 -13.21
C VAL A 409 8.95 -5.17 -13.83
N PRO A 410 7.77 -5.78 -13.53
CA PRO A 410 6.51 -5.28 -14.09
C PRO A 410 6.23 -3.82 -13.72
N VAL A 411 6.62 -3.34 -12.53
CA VAL A 411 6.45 -1.93 -12.14
C VAL A 411 7.29 -1.00 -13.03
N ILE A 412 8.57 -1.32 -13.22
CA ILE A 412 9.48 -0.57 -14.10
C ILE A 412 8.95 -0.54 -15.54
N VAL A 413 8.55 -1.70 -16.04
CA VAL A 413 8.12 -1.87 -17.43
C VAL A 413 6.78 -1.20 -17.67
N ASP A 414 5.84 -1.31 -16.75
CA ASP A 414 4.54 -0.64 -16.82
C ASP A 414 4.73 0.89 -16.89
N ALA A 415 5.53 1.46 -15.99
CA ALA A 415 5.87 2.89 -16.00
C ALA A 415 6.46 3.32 -17.37
N TYR A 416 7.46 2.59 -17.85
CA TYR A 416 8.14 2.91 -19.12
C TYR A 416 7.20 2.84 -20.33
N LEU A 417 6.36 1.79 -20.43
CA LEU A 417 5.44 1.60 -21.55
C LEU A 417 4.32 2.65 -21.55
N LYS A 418 3.95 3.16 -20.39
CA LYS A 418 2.97 4.25 -20.22
C LYS A 418 3.57 5.66 -20.40
N GLY A 419 4.86 5.75 -20.71
CA GLY A 419 5.52 7.02 -20.97
C GLY A 419 5.98 7.76 -19.71
N ILE A 420 5.95 7.13 -18.55
CA ILE A 420 6.57 7.62 -17.31
C ILE A 420 8.02 7.18 -17.36
N GLY A 421 8.93 8.07 -17.75
CA GLY A 421 10.30 7.69 -18.13
C GLY A 421 11.37 8.70 -17.76
N ASP A 422 11.23 9.43 -16.64
CA ASP A 422 12.29 10.28 -16.11
C ASP A 422 13.34 9.45 -15.33
N PHE A 423 13.76 8.34 -15.94
CA PHE A 423 14.83 7.46 -15.47
C PHE A 423 15.58 6.87 -16.67
N ASP A 424 16.77 6.31 -16.45
CA ASP A 424 17.56 5.67 -17.52
C ASP A 424 16.95 4.31 -17.90
N ALA A 425 16.19 4.30 -18.99
CA ALA A 425 15.47 3.12 -19.47
C ALA A 425 16.41 1.97 -19.93
N LYS A 426 17.63 2.28 -20.41
CA LYS A 426 18.60 1.24 -20.78
C LYS A 426 19.16 0.56 -19.53
N LYS A 427 19.56 1.37 -18.54
CA LYS A 427 20.01 0.88 -17.25
C LYS A 427 18.89 0.08 -16.54
N ALA A 428 17.65 0.53 -16.68
CA ALA A 428 16.49 -0.20 -16.13
C ALA A 428 16.33 -1.58 -16.80
N LEU A 429 16.44 -1.67 -18.12
CA LEU A 429 16.44 -2.96 -18.82
C LEU A 429 17.63 -3.84 -18.40
N GLU A 430 18.85 -3.29 -18.29
CA GLU A 430 20.03 -4.00 -17.80
C GLU A 430 19.80 -4.58 -16.39
N ALA A 431 19.22 -3.80 -15.48
CA ALA A 431 18.89 -4.23 -14.13
C ALA A 431 17.86 -5.36 -14.10
N CYS A 432 16.82 -5.28 -14.94
CA CYS A 432 15.81 -6.31 -15.10
C CYS A 432 16.43 -7.62 -15.63
N VAL A 433 17.21 -7.54 -16.70
CA VAL A 433 17.91 -8.70 -17.31
C VAL A 433 18.90 -9.32 -16.33
N ALA A 434 19.71 -8.52 -15.64
CA ALA A 434 20.67 -8.99 -14.66
C ALA A 434 19.97 -9.76 -13.53
N THR A 435 18.89 -9.19 -12.95
CA THR A 435 18.11 -9.83 -11.89
C THR A 435 17.52 -11.17 -12.33
N ALA A 436 16.91 -11.22 -13.53
CA ALA A 436 16.31 -12.44 -14.10
C ALA A 436 17.33 -13.52 -14.49
N ASN A 437 18.64 -13.24 -14.38
CA ASN A 437 19.72 -14.13 -14.77
C ASN A 437 20.67 -14.56 -13.62
N ILE A 438 20.33 -14.25 -12.36
CA ILE A 438 21.14 -14.68 -11.20
C ILE A 438 20.89 -16.17 -10.91
N ASP A 439 21.70 -17.06 -11.48
CA ASP A 439 21.51 -18.52 -11.40
C ASP A 439 21.46 -19.05 -9.97
N SER A 440 22.16 -18.43 -9.04
CA SER A 440 22.22 -18.84 -7.64
C SER A 440 21.05 -18.35 -6.80
N TYR A 441 20.13 -17.55 -7.36
CA TYR A 441 19.06 -16.93 -6.60
C TYR A 441 17.70 -17.59 -6.85
N ARG A 442 17.05 -18.05 -5.80
CA ARG A 442 15.64 -18.50 -5.70
C ARG A 442 15.16 -19.41 -6.85
N GLY A 443 16.04 -20.32 -7.33
CA GLY A 443 15.71 -21.29 -8.37
C GLY A 443 15.74 -20.75 -9.80
N ILE A 444 16.18 -19.51 -10.05
CA ILE A 444 16.29 -18.92 -11.40
C ILE A 444 17.17 -19.80 -12.30
N GLY A 445 18.32 -20.29 -11.82
CA GLY A 445 19.18 -21.20 -12.60
C GLY A 445 18.49 -22.52 -12.96
N LEU A 446 17.66 -23.06 -12.07
CA LEU A 446 16.84 -24.24 -12.33
C LEU A 446 15.76 -23.94 -13.37
N TYR A 447 15.05 -22.81 -13.21
CA TYR A 447 14.05 -22.34 -14.16
C TYR A 447 14.62 -22.17 -15.58
N LYS A 448 15.80 -21.57 -15.71
CA LYS A 448 16.51 -21.43 -16.99
C LYS A 448 16.90 -22.78 -17.59
N LYS A 449 17.37 -23.69 -16.75
CA LYS A 449 17.85 -25.02 -17.17
C LYS A 449 16.74 -25.96 -17.63
N TYR A 450 15.64 -26.03 -16.85
CA TYR A 450 14.57 -26.99 -17.08
C TYR A 450 13.36 -26.39 -17.80
N GLY A 451 13.25 -25.06 -17.86
CA GLY A 451 12.05 -24.34 -18.31
C GLY A 451 10.94 -24.36 -17.24
N TYR A 452 11.25 -24.70 -16.01
CA TYR A 452 10.42 -24.62 -14.80
C TYR A 452 11.31 -24.86 -13.58
N VAL A 453 10.81 -24.54 -12.37
CA VAL A 453 11.51 -24.86 -11.11
C VAL A 453 11.08 -26.25 -10.66
N PRO A 454 11.99 -27.28 -10.62
CA PRO A 454 11.66 -28.61 -10.14
C PRO A 454 11.32 -28.61 -8.64
N TYR A 455 10.23 -29.30 -8.23
CA TYR A 455 9.79 -29.32 -6.84
C TYR A 455 10.70 -30.14 -5.92
N ASN A 456 11.49 -31.06 -6.45
CA ASN A 456 12.37 -31.96 -5.69
C ASN A 456 13.82 -31.47 -5.61
N VAL A 457 14.12 -30.27 -6.12
CA VAL A 457 15.45 -29.64 -6.00
C VAL A 457 15.28 -28.40 -5.12
N THR A 458 15.87 -28.45 -3.93
CA THR A 458 15.80 -27.34 -2.98
C THR A 458 16.74 -26.21 -3.36
N ASP A 459 16.26 -24.99 -3.19
CA ASP A 459 17.03 -23.77 -3.30
C ASP A 459 17.59 -23.39 -1.92
N GLN A 460 18.88 -23.09 -1.83
CA GLN A 460 19.53 -22.75 -0.56
C GLN A 460 19.08 -21.40 0.03
N TYR A 461 18.46 -20.54 -0.77
CA TYR A 461 18.03 -19.20 -0.35
C TYR A 461 16.57 -19.15 0.09
N ASN A 462 15.82 -20.26 -0.07
CA ASN A 462 14.41 -20.30 0.24
C ASN A 462 14.07 -21.67 0.85
N SER A 463 13.71 -21.68 2.13
CA SER A 463 13.23 -22.88 2.83
C SER A 463 11.89 -23.37 2.29
N GLU A 464 11.09 -22.46 1.70
CA GLU A 464 9.82 -22.75 1.06
C GLU A 464 10.06 -23.06 -0.42
N ASN A 465 9.51 -24.14 -0.87
CA ASN A 465 9.78 -24.62 -2.23
C ASN A 465 9.10 -23.70 -3.28
N TRP A 466 7.80 -23.49 -3.20
CA TRP A 466 6.94 -22.71 -4.12
C TRP A 466 7.26 -22.88 -5.62
N SER A 467 7.69 -24.08 -6.00
CA SER A 467 8.23 -24.37 -7.33
C SER A 467 7.27 -24.05 -8.47
N LEU A 468 5.99 -24.37 -8.29
CA LEU A 468 4.95 -24.06 -9.28
C LEU A 468 4.74 -22.56 -9.41
N SER A 469 4.53 -21.88 -8.28
CA SER A 469 4.30 -20.45 -8.25
C SER A 469 5.48 -19.67 -8.82
N LYS A 470 6.72 -20.01 -8.43
CA LYS A 470 7.94 -19.42 -9.02
C LYS A 470 7.98 -19.55 -10.54
N THR A 471 7.60 -20.72 -11.08
CA THR A 471 7.59 -20.93 -12.53
C THR A 471 6.62 -20.00 -13.24
N LEU A 472 5.43 -19.79 -12.68
CA LEU A 472 4.40 -18.95 -13.27
C LEU A 472 4.73 -17.46 -13.16
N GLU A 473 5.19 -17.02 -11.98
CA GLU A 473 5.55 -15.62 -11.73
C GLU A 473 6.79 -15.18 -12.53
N TYR A 474 7.84 -16.02 -12.60
CA TYR A 474 9.00 -15.72 -13.44
C TYR A 474 8.64 -15.64 -14.94
N ALA A 475 7.67 -16.45 -15.40
CA ALA A 475 7.19 -16.34 -16.77
C ALA A 475 6.51 -15.00 -17.07
N TYR A 476 5.80 -14.43 -16.09
CA TYR A 476 5.22 -13.10 -16.22
C TYR A 476 6.30 -12.00 -16.22
N ASP A 477 7.23 -12.05 -15.28
CA ASP A 477 8.33 -11.10 -15.21
C ASP A 477 9.18 -11.11 -16.50
N ASP A 478 9.46 -12.30 -17.04
CA ASP A 478 10.17 -12.48 -18.32
C ASP A 478 9.40 -11.85 -19.50
N TYR A 479 8.07 -11.97 -19.54
CA TYR A 479 7.25 -11.28 -20.51
C TYR A 479 7.41 -9.76 -20.43
N CYS A 480 7.41 -9.22 -19.22
CA CYS A 480 7.61 -7.79 -19.02
C CYS A 480 8.98 -7.31 -19.56
N ILE A 481 10.06 -8.07 -19.30
CA ILE A 481 11.40 -7.78 -19.83
C ILE A 481 11.38 -7.77 -21.37
N ALA A 482 10.75 -8.79 -21.96
CA ALA A 482 10.65 -8.87 -23.42
C ALA A 482 9.94 -7.66 -24.02
N ARG A 483 8.85 -7.19 -23.39
CA ARG A 483 8.08 -6.01 -23.82
C ARG A 483 8.91 -4.71 -23.76
N MET A 484 9.69 -4.54 -22.71
CA MET A 484 10.57 -3.38 -22.56
C MET A 484 11.71 -3.41 -23.60
N ALA A 485 12.36 -4.58 -23.75
CA ALA A 485 13.43 -4.78 -24.74
C ALA A 485 12.94 -4.52 -26.17
N GLU A 486 11.77 -5.04 -26.53
CA GLU A 486 11.12 -4.77 -27.84
C GLU A 486 10.93 -3.27 -28.07
N LYS A 487 10.39 -2.54 -27.07
CA LYS A 487 10.17 -1.09 -27.13
C LYS A 487 11.47 -0.29 -27.26
N LEU A 488 12.55 -0.75 -26.64
CA LEU A 488 13.90 -0.17 -26.73
C LEU A 488 14.66 -0.58 -28.00
N GLY A 489 14.15 -1.56 -28.77
CA GLY A 489 14.77 -2.07 -30.00
C GLY A 489 15.87 -3.09 -29.76
N ASP A 490 16.02 -3.63 -28.55
CA ASP A 490 16.93 -4.73 -28.23
C ASP A 490 16.29 -6.08 -28.59
N LYS A 491 16.48 -6.46 -29.85
CA LYS A 491 15.86 -7.67 -30.39
C LYS A 491 16.39 -8.95 -29.78
N GLU A 492 17.67 -9.02 -29.40
CA GLU A 492 18.28 -10.22 -28.85
C GLU A 492 17.68 -10.55 -27.48
N VAL A 493 17.62 -9.55 -26.60
CA VAL A 493 16.96 -9.68 -25.28
C VAL A 493 15.46 -9.97 -25.45
N ALA A 494 14.77 -9.27 -26.35
CA ALA A 494 13.35 -9.52 -26.58
C ALA A 494 13.07 -10.96 -27.03
N ASP A 495 13.82 -11.50 -28.00
CA ASP A 495 13.65 -12.87 -28.53
C ASP A 495 13.93 -13.92 -27.43
N GLU A 496 14.96 -13.72 -26.58
CA GLU A 496 15.27 -14.61 -25.45
C GLU A 496 14.11 -14.66 -24.46
N PHE A 497 13.66 -13.50 -23.98
CA PHE A 497 12.65 -13.42 -22.94
C PHE A 497 11.24 -13.75 -23.48
N TYR A 498 10.92 -13.50 -24.74
CA TYR A 498 9.71 -14.03 -25.40
C TYR A 498 9.72 -15.55 -25.56
N LYS A 499 10.86 -16.21 -25.46
CA LYS A 499 10.92 -17.66 -25.37
C LYS A 499 10.65 -18.11 -23.93
N ARG A 500 11.25 -17.45 -22.94
CA ARG A 500 11.15 -17.82 -21.52
C ARG A 500 9.74 -17.62 -20.96
N PHE A 501 9.02 -16.57 -21.35
CA PHE A 501 7.67 -16.31 -20.83
C PHE A 501 6.69 -17.46 -21.10
N ARG A 502 6.97 -18.34 -22.06
CA ARG A 502 6.13 -19.51 -22.37
C ARG A 502 6.37 -20.70 -21.45
N ASN A 503 7.29 -20.60 -20.53
CA ASN A 503 7.67 -21.68 -19.62
C ASN A 503 6.50 -22.14 -18.73
N TYR A 504 5.48 -21.30 -18.47
CA TYR A 504 4.25 -21.70 -17.79
C TYR A 504 3.61 -22.94 -18.41
N ARG A 505 3.76 -23.17 -19.74
CA ARG A 505 3.23 -24.32 -20.47
C ARG A 505 3.83 -25.64 -20.01
N ASN A 506 5.07 -25.61 -19.51
CA ASN A 506 5.79 -26.82 -19.07
C ASN A 506 5.20 -27.42 -17.79
N VAL A 507 4.44 -26.66 -17.01
CA VAL A 507 3.81 -27.10 -15.77
C VAL A 507 2.31 -27.38 -15.93
N TYR A 508 1.74 -27.20 -17.12
CA TYR A 508 0.37 -27.61 -17.40
C TYR A 508 0.27 -29.11 -17.61
N ASN A 509 -0.54 -29.80 -16.81
CA ASN A 509 -0.82 -31.22 -16.97
C ASN A 509 -2.16 -31.44 -17.69
N PRO A 510 -2.16 -31.92 -18.95
CA PRO A 510 -3.39 -32.12 -19.71
C PRO A 510 -4.30 -33.21 -19.13
N VAL A 511 -3.78 -34.10 -18.27
CA VAL A 511 -4.58 -35.16 -17.64
C VAL A 511 -5.43 -34.61 -16.50
N SER A 512 -4.84 -33.82 -15.60
CA SER A 512 -5.55 -33.16 -14.51
C SER A 512 -6.26 -31.88 -14.98
N SER A 513 -5.81 -31.30 -16.09
CA SER A 513 -6.21 -29.98 -16.58
C SER A 513 -5.88 -28.85 -15.61
N PHE A 514 -4.80 -28.99 -14.82
CA PHE A 514 -4.29 -27.99 -13.88
C PHE A 514 -2.80 -27.71 -14.11
N MET A 515 -2.33 -26.56 -13.63
CA MET A 515 -0.91 -26.32 -13.40
C MET A 515 -0.45 -27.23 -12.25
N GLN A 516 0.64 -27.96 -12.44
CA GLN A 516 1.04 -29.02 -11.53
C GLN A 516 2.57 -29.06 -11.39
N PRO A 517 3.11 -29.15 -10.16
CA PRO A 517 4.56 -29.25 -9.95
C PRO A 517 5.21 -30.42 -10.68
N ARG A 518 6.42 -30.22 -11.20
CA ARG A 518 7.24 -31.25 -11.86
C ARG A 518 8.56 -31.44 -11.15
N ASP A 519 9.09 -32.65 -11.19
CA ASP A 519 10.42 -32.99 -10.69
C ASP A 519 11.53 -32.72 -11.73
N ASP A 520 12.79 -32.93 -11.33
CA ASP A 520 13.98 -32.77 -12.20
C ASP A 520 14.09 -33.78 -13.35
N LYS A 521 13.22 -34.78 -13.39
CA LYS A 521 13.09 -35.76 -14.49
C LYS A 521 11.94 -35.44 -15.44
N GLY A 522 11.17 -34.40 -15.13
CA GLY A 522 10.02 -33.99 -15.91
C GLY A 522 8.72 -34.71 -15.57
N GLU A 523 8.69 -35.47 -14.48
CA GLU A 523 7.47 -36.16 -14.05
C GLU A 523 6.61 -35.22 -13.19
N PHE A 524 5.30 -35.20 -13.41
CA PHE A 524 4.37 -34.48 -12.56
C PHE A 524 4.25 -35.12 -11.17
N ILE A 525 4.07 -34.30 -10.14
CA ILE A 525 3.89 -34.79 -8.77
C ILE A 525 2.71 -35.75 -8.72
N ARG A 526 2.88 -36.86 -7.99
CA ARG A 526 1.84 -37.87 -7.81
C ARG A 526 0.80 -37.41 -6.76
N ASN A 527 -0.42 -37.95 -6.88
CA ASN A 527 -1.52 -37.64 -5.93
C ASN A 527 -1.85 -36.15 -5.80
N PHE A 528 -1.73 -35.41 -6.89
CA PHE A 528 -2.09 -34.00 -6.92
C PHE A 528 -3.61 -33.83 -6.73
N SER A 529 -4.00 -33.02 -5.75
CA SER A 529 -5.34 -32.48 -5.61
C SER A 529 -5.27 -30.96 -5.78
N PRO A 530 -6.12 -30.36 -6.63
CA PRO A 530 -6.13 -28.91 -6.80
C PRO A 530 -6.63 -28.15 -5.58
N ASP A 531 -7.24 -28.82 -4.61
CA ASP A 531 -7.75 -28.25 -3.36
C ASP A 531 -6.66 -28.14 -2.29
N ASP A 532 -5.56 -28.92 -2.44
CA ASP A 532 -4.52 -29.00 -1.41
C ASP A 532 -3.63 -27.76 -1.39
N TYR A 533 -3.44 -27.22 -0.19
CA TYR A 533 -2.40 -26.23 0.09
C TYR A 533 -1.07 -26.95 0.33
N THR A 534 -0.13 -26.78 -0.57
CA THR A 534 1.13 -27.52 -0.60
C THR A 534 2.34 -26.56 -0.57
N PRO A 535 3.53 -27.00 -0.13
CA PRO A 535 4.71 -26.15 -0.15
C PRO A 535 5.20 -25.78 -1.57
N HIS A 536 4.54 -26.28 -2.60
CA HIS A 536 4.89 -26.00 -4.01
C HIS A 536 4.14 -24.81 -4.59
N ILE A 537 3.09 -24.35 -3.90
CA ILE A 537 2.23 -23.24 -4.30
C ILE A 537 2.26 -22.19 -3.18
N CYS A 538 2.55 -20.95 -3.53
CA CYS A 538 2.64 -19.85 -2.59
C CYS A 538 1.25 -19.46 -2.13
N GLU A 539 0.97 -19.56 -0.82
CA GLU A 539 -0.25 -19.08 -0.14
C GLU A 539 -1.57 -19.40 -0.84
N SER A 540 -1.61 -20.46 -1.62
CA SER A 540 -2.75 -20.76 -2.47
C SER A 540 -2.81 -22.27 -2.75
N ASN A 541 -3.89 -22.65 -3.42
CA ASN A 541 -4.05 -24.02 -3.95
C ASN A 541 -4.02 -24.03 -5.50
N GLY A 542 -4.23 -25.20 -6.08
CA GLY A 542 -4.19 -25.39 -7.52
C GLY A 542 -5.30 -24.64 -8.27
N TRP A 543 -6.47 -24.40 -7.66
CA TRP A 543 -7.55 -23.60 -8.24
C TRP A 543 -7.17 -22.13 -8.35
N GLN A 544 -6.60 -21.56 -7.31
CA GLN A 544 -6.27 -20.13 -7.21
C GLN A 544 -5.09 -19.78 -8.13
N TYR A 545 -4.02 -20.59 -8.11
CA TYR A 545 -2.81 -20.29 -8.88
C TYR A 545 -2.87 -20.68 -10.35
N PHE A 546 -3.86 -21.47 -10.78
CA PHE A 546 -4.02 -21.87 -12.17
C PHE A 546 -4.05 -20.69 -13.16
N TRP A 547 -4.58 -19.56 -12.72
CA TRP A 547 -4.84 -18.37 -13.54
C TRP A 547 -3.68 -17.38 -13.61
N SER A 548 -2.56 -17.63 -12.91
CA SER A 548 -1.38 -16.77 -12.89
C SER A 548 -0.59 -16.84 -14.20
N VAL A 549 -1.29 -16.55 -15.31
CA VAL A 549 -0.80 -16.48 -16.70
C VAL A 549 -1.42 -15.28 -17.38
N GLN A 550 -1.47 -14.14 -16.69
CA GLN A 550 -2.11 -12.92 -17.19
C GLN A 550 -1.51 -12.37 -18.48
N GLN A 551 -0.26 -12.71 -18.77
CA GLN A 551 0.46 -12.30 -20.00
C GLN A 551 0.05 -13.07 -21.27
N ASP A 552 -0.61 -14.23 -21.15
CA ASP A 552 -0.95 -15.09 -22.31
C ASP A 552 -2.30 -15.82 -22.08
N ILE A 553 -3.35 -15.04 -21.83
CA ILE A 553 -4.70 -15.59 -21.60
C ILE A 553 -5.18 -16.41 -22.81
N ASP A 554 -4.90 -15.96 -24.04
CA ASP A 554 -5.22 -16.70 -25.25
C ASP A 554 -4.48 -18.05 -25.31
N GLY A 555 -3.21 -18.06 -24.92
CA GLY A 555 -2.42 -19.29 -24.79
C GLY A 555 -2.97 -20.24 -23.72
N LEU A 556 -3.46 -19.70 -22.60
CA LEU A 556 -4.08 -20.49 -21.54
C LEU A 556 -5.43 -21.08 -21.99
N ILE A 557 -6.23 -20.31 -22.73
CA ILE A 557 -7.48 -20.79 -23.37
C ILE A 557 -7.19 -21.95 -24.31
N VAL A 558 -6.14 -21.86 -25.13
CA VAL A 558 -5.72 -22.96 -26.03
C VAL A 558 -5.31 -24.18 -25.23
N LEU A 559 -4.51 -24.02 -24.17
CA LEU A 559 -4.07 -25.14 -23.31
C LEU A 559 -5.23 -25.87 -22.65
N THR A 560 -6.27 -25.13 -22.23
CA THR A 560 -7.46 -25.73 -21.61
C THR A 560 -8.41 -26.38 -22.61
N GLY A 561 -8.15 -26.26 -23.90
CA GLY A 561 -8.95 -26.87 -24.97
C GLY A 561 -10.09 -25.97 -25.50
N GLY A 562 -9.92 -24.65 -25.40
CA GLY A 562 -10.79 -23.63 -26.00
C GLY A 562 -11.68 -22.90 -25.01
N LYS A 563 -12.36 -21.87 -25.50
CA LYS A 563 -13.17 -20.93 -24.70
C LYS A 563 -14.24 -21.61 -23.84
N GLU A 564 -14.90 -22.64 -24.35
CA GLU A 564 -15.95 -23.36 -23.61
C GLU A 564 -15.41 -24.06 -22.37
N ARG A 565 -14.31 -24.79 -22.50
CA ARG A 565 -13.66 -25.51 -21.37
C ARG A 565 -13.06 -24.51 -20.36
N PHE A 566 -12.49 -23.44 -20.87
CA PHE A 566 -11.97 -22.37 -20.02
C PHE A 566 -13.09 -21.73 -19.21
N ALA A 567 -14.23 -21.38 -19.84
CA ALA A 567 -15.40 -20.84 -19.18
C ALA A 567 -15.98 -21.81 -18.12
N GLN A 568 -16.06 -23.11 -18.44
CA GLN A 568 -16.50 -24.13 -17.48
C GLN A 568 -15.58 -24.22 -16.27
N LYS A 569 -14.27 -24.11 -16.48
CA LYS A 569 -13.29 -24.13 -15.38
C LYS A 569 -13.40 -22.88 -14.49
N LEU A 570 -13.60 -21.70 -15.11
CA LEU A 570 -13.91 -20.47 -14.36
C LEU A 570 -15.19 -20.62 -13.54
N ASP A 571 -16.28 -21.09 -14.15
CA ASP A 571 -17.55 -21.34 -13.45
C ASP A 571 -17.35 -22.31 -12.27
N SER A 572 -16.55 -23.38 -12.47
CA SER A 572 -16.24 -24.33 -11.42
C SER A 572 -15.51 -23.67 -10.27
N MET A 573 -14.54 -22.79 -10.53
CA MET A 573 -13.84 -22.05 -9.47
C MET A 573 -14.79 -21.27 -8.57
N PHE A 574 -15.80 -20.60 -9.14
CA PHE A 574 -16.73 -19.76 -8.38
C PHE A 574 -17.90 -20.54 -7.75
N THR A 575 -18.10 -21.80 -8.11
CA THR A 575 -19.23 -22.61 -7.64
C THR A 575 -18.84 -23.84 -6.85
N TYR A 576 -17.61 -24.32 -6.98
CA TYR A 576 -17.10 -25.45 -6.25
C TYR A 576 -16.72 -25.02 -4.82
N ASN A 577 -17.42 -25.60 -3.84
CA ASN A 577 -17.10 -25.40 -2.43
C ASN A 577 -16.35 -26.65 -1.92
N PRO A 578 -15.21 -26.47 -1.24
CA PRO A 578 -14.58 -27.55 -0.50
C PRO A 578 -15.53 -28.05 0.59
N SER A 579 -15.20 -29.23 1.16
CA SER A 579 -15.98 -29.73 2.30
C SER A 579 -15.93 -28.71 3.47
N ALA A 580 -17.05 -28.54 4.16
CA ALA A 580 -17.14 -27.60 5.28
C ALA A 580 -16.24 -27.96 6.49
N ASP A 581 -15.57 -29.10 6.42
CA ASP A 581 -14.71 -29.63 7.49
C ASP A 581 -13.22 -29.30 7.27
N ASP A 582 -12.84 -28.68 6.14
CA ASP A 582 -11.46 -28.31 5.87
C ASP A 582 -11.13 -26.95 6.50
N GLU A 583 -10.16 -26.94 7.40
CA GLU A 583 -9.60 -25.72 8.00
C GLU A 583 -8.75 -25.00 6.93
N LEU A 584 -9.22 -23.84 6.46
CA LEU A 584 -8.51 -23.06 5.45
C LEU A 584 -7.32 -22.31 6.05
N PRO A 585 -6.22 -22.16 5.33
CA PRO A 585 -5.13 -21.28 5.74
C PRO A 585 -5.58 -19.85 6.00
N ILE A 586 -4.87 -19.15 6.87
CA ILE A 586 -5.19 -17.80 7.35
C ILE A 586 -5.32 -16.75 6.22
N PHE A 587 -4.63 -16.93 5.10
CA PHE A 587 -4.68 -16.07 3.92
C PHE A 587 -5.81 -16.43 2.94
N SER A 588 -6.50 -17.56 3.12
CA SER A 588 -7.61 -18.01 2.26
C SER A 588 -8.94 -17.48 2.78
N THR A 589 -9.18 -16.20 2.54
CA THR A 589 -10.34 -15.46 3.05
C THR A 589 -11.14 -14.82 1.91
N GLY A 590 -12.33 -14.31 2.20
CA GLY A 590 -13.20 -13.71 1.17
C GLY A 590 -13.62 -14.69 0.08
N MET A 591 -13.90 -15.94 0.46
CA MET A 591 -14.13 -17.05 -0.47
C MET A 591 -15.47 -16.95 -1.22
N ILE A 592 -15.39 -17.12 -2.54
CA ILE A 592 -16.54 -17.36 -3.43
C ILE A 592 -16.23 -18.64 -4.22
N GLY A 593 -16.69 -19.79 -3.77
CA GLY A 593 -16.17 -21.08 -4.22
C GLY A 593 -14.69 -21.22 -3.86
N GLN A 594 -13.82 -21.44 -4.85
CA GLN A 594 -12.36 -21.47 -4.70
C GLN A 594 -11.69 -20.11 -4.98
N TYR A 595 -12.44 -19.10 -5.40
CA TYR A 595 -11.95 -17.74 -5.52
C TYR A 595 -11.74 -17.14 -4.13
N ALA A 596 -10.51 -16.80 -3.79
CA ALA A 596 -10.13 -16.19 -2.50
C ALA A 596 -9.80 -14.71 -2.72
N HIS A 597 -10.76 -13.81 -2.48
CA HIS A 597 -10.53 -12.38 -2.69
C HIS A 597 -9.49 -11.79 -1.74
N GLY A 598 -9.37 -12.38 -0.56
CA GLY A 598 -8.41 -11.95 0.47
C GLY A 598 -6.95 -12.27 0.15
N ASN A 599 -6.62 -12.81 -1.05
CA ASN A 599 -5.25 -13.05 -1.49
C ASN A 599 -5.05 -12.77 -2.98
N GLU A 600 -3.93 -12.22 -3.36
CA GLU A 600 -3.63 -11.58 -4.65
C GLU A 600 -3.71 -12.49 -5.87
N PRO A 601 -3.36 -13.77 -5.83
CA PRO A 601 -3.48 -14.67 -7.00
C PRO A 601 -4.88 -14.69 -7.62
N SER A 602 -5.92 -14.37 -6.84
CA SER A 602 -7.31 -14.36 -7.29
C SER A 602 -7.75 -13.02 -7.93
N HIS A 603 -7.09 -11.91 -7.66
CA HIS A 603 -7.58 -10.56 -7.94
C HIS A 603 -7.98 -10.29 -9.40
N HIS A 604 -7.24 -10.86 -10.36
CA HIS A 604 -7.52 -10.66 -11.79
C HIS A 604 -8.54 -11.66 -12.35
N VAL A 605 -8.83 -12.77 -11.63
CA VAL A 605 -9.54 -13.94 -12.18
C VAL A 605 -10.99 -13.62 -12.60
N ILE A 606 -11.69 -12.76 -11.85
CA ILE A 606 -13.03 -12.30 -12.17
C ILE A 606 -13.13 -11.73 -13.60
N TYR A 607 -12.08 -11.02 -14.02
CA TYR A 607 -12.05 -10.32 -15.30
C TYR A 607 -11.76 -11.24 -16.49
N LEU A 608 -11.35 -12.49 -16.25
CA LEU A 608 -11.07 -13.47 -17.30
C LEU A 608 -12.32 -13.96 -18.03
N PHE A 609 -13.52 -13.78 -17.49
CA PHE A 609 -14.75 -14.05 -18.20
C PHE A 609 -14.92 -13.19 -19.47
N ASN A 610 -14.28 -12.02 -19.54
CA ASN A 610 -14.27 -11.19 -20.75
C ASN A 610 -13.57 -11.89 -21.91
N ALA A 611 -12.51 -12.65 -21.66
CA ALA A 611 -11.76 -13.36 -22.69
C ALA A 611 -12.54 -14.54 -23.32
N VAL A 612 -13.58 -15.00 -22.65
CA VAL A 612 -14.46 -16.09 -23.12
C VAL A 612 -15.87 -15.62 -23.48
N ASP A 613 -16.00 -14.35 -23.82
CA ASP A 613 -17.23 -13.72 -24.30
C ASP A 613 -18.40 -13.79 -23.29
N GLN A 614 -18.10 -13.76 -21.97
CA GLN A 614 -19.08 -13.80 -20.88
C GLN A 614 -18.94 -12.63 -19.90
N PRO A 615 -18.84 -11.36 -20.36
CA PRO A 615 -18.55 -10.22 -19.47
C PRO A 615 -19.64 -9.97 -18.41
N TRP A 616 -20.86 -10.46 -18.61
CA TRP A 616 -21.89 -10.36 -17.56
C TRP A 616 -21.52 -11.12 -16.28
N LYS A 617 -20.68 -12.15 -16.35
CA LYS A 617 -20.17 -12.85 -15.17
C LYS A 617 -19.10 -12.03 -14.47
N THR A 618 -18.21 -11.36 -15.22
CA THR A 618 -17.31 -10.34 -14.66
C THR A 618 -18.10 -9.30 -13.88
N GLN A 619 -19.14 -8.72 -14.50
CA GLN A 619 -19.98 -7.69 -13.88
C GLN A 619 -20.66 -8.20 -12.61
N LYS A 620 -21.24 -9.40 -12.66
CA LYS A 620 -21.89 -10.04 -11.50
C LYS A 620 -20.92 -10.23 -10.32
N TYR A 621 -19.75 -10.82 -10.58
CA TYR A 621 -18.82 -11.15 -9.51
C TYR A 621 -18.07 -9.91 -9.00
N ALA A 622 -17.71 -8.96 -9.87
CA ALA A 622 -17.11 -7.70 -9.45
C ALA A 622 -18.09 -6.89 -8.56
N ALA A 623 -19.36 -6.77 -8.97
CA ALA A 623 -20.38 -6.13 -8.14
C ALA A 623 -20.57 -6.83 -6.80
N ARG A 624 -20.55 -8.16 -6.79
CA ARG A 624 -20.67 -8.96 -5.55
C ARG A 624 -19.51 -8.69 -4.60
N VAL A 625 -18.27 -8.78 -5.07
CA VAL A 625 -17.07 -8.56 -4.27
C VAL A 625 -17.07 -7.15 -3.68
N MET A 626 -17.26 -6.10 -4.50
CA MET A 626 -17.27 -4.72 -4.05
C MET A 626 -18.33 -4.43 -2.97
N ARG A 627 -19.48 -5.11 -3.03
CA ARG A 627 -20.60 -4.87 -2.12
C ARG A 627 -20.59 -5.76 -0.88
N GLU A 628 -20.09 -6.99 -0.97
CA GLU A 628 -20.12 -7.96 0.12
C GLU A 628 -18.82 -8.02 0.93
N LEU A 629 -17.65 -7.79 0.28
CA LEU A 629 -16.34 -7.98 0.88
C LEU A 629 -15.63 -6.68 1.27
N TYR A 630 -16.26 -5.53 1.03
CA TYR A 630 -15.78 -4.21 1.46
C TYR A 630 -16.89 -3.50 2.23
N GLN A 631 -16.66 -3.21 3.51
CA GLN A 631 -17.65 -2.65 4.43
C GLN A 631 -17.08 -1.46 5.21
N ASN A 632 -17.94 -0.51 5.61
CA ASN A 632 -17.56 0.57 6.53
C ASN A 632 -17.61 0.10 7.99
N THR A 633 -16.78 -0.87 8.33
CA THR A 633 -16.64 -1.43 9.70
C THR A 633 -15.16 -1.77 9.94
N PRO A 634 -14.71 -1.94 11.20
CA PRO A 634 -13.35 -2.40 11.48
C PRO A 634 -13.00 -3.72 10.80
N ALA A 635 -13.92 -4.68 10.69
CA ALA A 635 -13.76 -5.93 9.92
C ALA A 635 -14.09 -5.78 8.44
N GLY A 636 -14.00 -4.57 7.89
CA GLY A 636 -14.49 -4.22 6.55
C GLY A 636 -13.61 -4.64 5.38
N LEU A 637 -12.48 -5.32 5.64
CA LEU A 637 -11.63 -5.96 4.64
C LEU A 637 -11.59 -7.45 4.89
N CYS A 638 -11.70 -8.24 3.84
CA CYS A 638 -11.80 -9.70 3.94
C CYS A 638 -10.44 -10.42 3.97
N GLY A 639 -9.34 -9.73 3.81
CA GLY A 639 -7.96 -10.23 3.81
C GLY A 639 -7.00 -9.13 4.17
N ASN A 640 -5.70 -9.42 4.14
CA ASN A 640 -4.66 -8.43 4.32
C ASN A 640 -4.85 -7.28 3.30
N GLU A 641 -4.64 -6.05 3.76
CA GLU A 641 -4.77 -4.88 2.87
C GLU A 641 -3.61 -4.80 1.87
N ASP A 642 -2.43 -5.33 2.28
CA ASP A 642 -1.20 -5.50 1.52
C ASP A 642 -0.71 -4.22 0.82
N CYS A 643 -0.41 -3.23 1.67
CA CYS A 643 0.25 -1.98 1.24
C CYS A 643 -0.49 -1.28 0.09
N GLY A 644 -1.80 -1.28 0.13
CA GLY A 644 -2.65 -0.59 -0.85
C GLY A 644 -3.20 -1.47 -1.97
N GLN A 645 -2.79 -2.74 -2.09
CA GLN A 645 -3.21 -3.57 -3.21
C GLN A 645 -4.70 -3.91 -3.18
N MET A 646 -5.24 -4.36 -2.04
CA MET A 646 -6.66 -4.68 -1.93
C MET A 646 -7.53 -3.43 -2.14
N SER A 647 -7.10 -2.30 -1.64
CA SER A 647 -7.76 -1.01 -1.79
C SER A 647 -7.71 -0.50 -3.24
N ALA A 648 -6.57 -0.60 -3.91
CA ALA A 648 -6.43 -0.24 -5.32
C ALA A 648 -7.29 -1.13 -6.25
N TRP A 649 -7.44 -2.42 -5.90
CA TRP A 649 -8.39 -3.31 -6.59
C TRP A 649 -9.82 -2.75 -6.52
N TYR A 650 -10.25 -2.32 -5.32
CA TYR A 650 -11.57 -1.72 -5.12
C TYR A 650 -11.74 -0.42 -5.93
N VAL A 651 -10.74 0.47 -5.91
CA VAL A 651 -10.77 1.75 -6.65
C VAL A 651 -10.93 1.50 -8.15
N PHE A 652 -10.12 0.63 -8.76
CA PHE A 652 -10.24 0.29 -10.17
C PHE A 652 -11.57 -0.37 -10.49
N SER A 653 -11.98 -1.35 -9.70
CA SER A 653 -13.24 -2.09 -9.92
C SER A 653 -14.45 -1.17 -9.80
N ALA A 654 -14.42 -0.21 -8.86
CA ALA A 654 -15.48 0.79 -8.71
C ALA A 654 -15.57 1.75 -9.91
N MET A 655 -14.44 2.04 -10.58
CA MET A 655 -14.41 2.79 -11.85
C MET A 655 -14.95 1.94 -13.02
N GLY A 656 -15.14 0.63 -12.84
CA GLY A 656 -15.70 -0.28 -13.81
C GLY A 656 -14.68 -0.96 -14.74
N PHE A 657 -13.40 -1.03 -14.37
CA PHE A 657 -12.35 -1.72 -15.12
C PHE A 657 -11.18 -2.14 -14.23
N TYR A 658 -10.34 -3.06 -14.72
CA TYR A 658 -9.20 -3.60 -13.97
C TYR A 658 -8.04 -3.98 -14.90
N PRO A 659 -6.76 -3.73 -14.51
CA PRO A 659 -5.58 -4.13 -15.27
C PRO A 659 -5.24 -5.61 -15.01
N VAL A 660 -5.75 -6.54 -15.81
CA VAL A 660 -5.40 -7.97 -15.74
C VAL A 660 -3.91 -8.18 -16.02
N ASP A 661 -3.41 -7.52 -17.04
CA ASP A 661 -1.99 -7.42 -17.38
C ASP A 661 -1.58 -5.94 -17.38
N PRO A 662 -0.99 -5.44 -16.29
CA PRO A 662 -0.61 -4.02 -16.19
C PRO A 662 0.22 -3.52 -17.37
N VAL A 663 1.27 -4.27 -17.78
CA VAL A 663 2.16 -3.88 -18.88
C VAL A 663 1.51 -3.99 -20.26
N GLY A 664 0.36 -4.63 -20.35
CA GLY A 664 -0.43 -4.72 -21.58
C GLY A 664 -1.12 -3.41 -21.98
N GLY A 665 -1.20 -2.45 -21.06
CA GLY A 665 -1.85 -1.15 -21.29
C GLY A 665 -3.35 -1.24 -21.55
N LYS A 666 -4.01 -2.35 -21.17
CA LYS A 666 -5.43 -2.61 -21.31
C LYS A 666 -6.06 -2.87 -19.95
N TYR A 667 -7.25 -2.32 -19.76
CA TYR A 667 -8.04 -2.48 -18.56
C TYR A 667 -9.35 -3.17 -18.94
N GLU A 668 -9.56 -4.38 -18.43
CA GLU A 668 -10.75 -5.19 -18.70
C GLU A 668 -11.97 -4.55 -18.05
N ILE A 669 -13.07 -4.41 -18.81
CA ILE A 669 -14.30 -3.79 -18.34
C ILE A 669 -15.02 -4.75 -17.37
N GLY A 670 -15.30 -4.23 -16.17
CA GLY A 670 -16.15 -4.86 -15.16
C GLY A 670 -17.51 -4.19 -15.10
N THR A 671 -17.86 -3.63 -13.94
CA THR A 671 -19.09 -2.86 -13.73
C THR A 671 -18.80 -1.63 -12.87
N PRO A 672 -19.19 -0.42 -13.28
CA PRO A 672 -19.04 0.75 -12.44
C PRO A 672 -19.91 0.61 -11.20
N LEU A 673 -19.46 1.21 -10.07
CA LEU A 673 -20.19 1.16 -8.81
C LEU A 673 -20.99 2.43 -8.51
N TYR A 674 -20.58 3.57 -9.06
CA TYR A 674 -21.16 4.87 -8.79
C TYR A 674 -21.73 5.52 -10.06
N PRO A 675 -22.76 6.40 -9.94
CA PRO A 675 -23.39 7.07 -11.09
C PRO A 675 -22.45 7.96 -11.91
N GLU A 676 -21.45 8.56 -11.26
CA GLU A 676 -20.42 9.38 -11.90
C GLU A 676 -19.13 9.30 -11.11
N MET A 677 -18.02 9.13 -11.83
CA MET A 677 -16.66 9.19 -11.27
C MET A 677 -15.79 10.04 -12.19
N LYS A 678 -14.90 10.82 -11.61
CA LYS A 678 -13.92 11.64 -12.31
C LYS A 678 -12.53 11.37 -11.79
N MET A 679 -11.60 11.09 -12.68
CA MET A 679 -10.19 10.97 -12.36
C MET A 679 -9.46 12.17 -13.00
N HIS A 680 -8.85 12.99 -12.15
CA HIS A 680 -8.07 14.14 -12.56
C HIS A 680 -6.67 13.68 -12.95
N LEU A 681 -6.33 13.88 -14.22
CA LEU A 681 -5.12 13.37 -14.84
C LEU A 681 -4.05 14.46 -14.93
N PRO A 682 -2.77 14.10 -15.03
CA PRO A 682 -1.70 15.04 -15.33
C PRO A 682 -2.02 15.90 -16.56
N GLY A 683 -1.58 17.17 -16.52
CA GLY A 683 -1.85 18.12 -17.60
C GLY A 683 -3.27 18.69 -17.64
N GLY A 684 -4.07 18.50 -16.58
CA GLY A 684 -5.39 19.12 -16.40
C GLY A 684 -6.52 18.46 -17.18
N LYS A 685 -6.30 17.25 -17.72
CA LYS A 685 -7.35 16.42 -18.31
C LYS A 685 -8.16 15.72 -17.21
N THR A 686 -9.39 15.33 -17.54
CA THR A 686 -10.26 14.56 -16.65
C THR A 686 -10.85 13.37 -17.40
N PHE A 687 -10.60 12.17 -16.91
CA PHE A 687 -11.31 10.98 -17.36
C PHE A 687 -12.60 10.84 -16.55
N THR A 688 -13.73 10.66 -17.24
CA THR A 688 -15.04 10.61 -16.61
C THR A 688 -15.74 9.30 -16.92
N VAL A 689 -16.22 8.61 -15.89
CA VAL A 689 -17.10 7.46 -15.98
C VAL A 689 -18.52 7.90 -15.64
N LEU A 690 -19.48 7.60 -16.51
CA LEU A 690 -20.89 7.90 -16.31
C LEU A 690 -21.72 6.61 -16.37
N ALA A 691 -22.45 6.32 -15.30
CA ALA A 691 -23.35 5.18 -15.17
C ALA A 691 -24.62 5.58 -14.38
N PRO A 692 -25.44 6.52 -14.87
CA PRO A 692 -26.48 7.18 -14.07
C PRO A 692 -27.57 6.22 -13.53
N ALA A 693 -27.75 5.04 -14.15
CA ALA A 693 -28.72 4.04 -13.74
C ALA A 693 -28.11 2.90 -12.90
N VAL A 694 -26.83 2.97 -12.53
CA VAL A 694 -26.21 1.91 -11.74
C VAL A 694 -26.87 1.80 -10.36
N SER A 695 -27.14 0.56 -9.93
CA SER A 695 -27.69 0.24 -8.61
C SER A 695 -27.25 -1.16 -8.18
N LYS A 696 -27.75 -1.63 -7.04
CA LYS A 696 -27.54 -3.03 -6.62
C LYS A 696 -28.14 -4.02 -7.64
N GLU A 697 -29.30 -3.71 -8.17
CA GLU A 697 -30.01 -4.52 -9.17
C GLU A 697 -29.44 -4.28 -10.57
N ASN A 698 -29.19 -3.02 -10.94
CA ASN A 698 -28.69 -2.63 -12.25
C ASN A 698 -27.16 -2.68 -12.30
N CYS A 699 -26.60 -3.88 -12.25
CA CYS A 699 -25.14 -4.08 -12.33
C CYS A 699 -24.67 -4.59 -13.70
N TYR A 700 -25.59 -4.83 -14.65
CA TYR A 700 -25.25 -5.36 -15.98
C TYR A 700 -25.23 -4.26 -17.04
N ILE A 701 -24.15 -4.24 -17.80
CA ILE A 701 -23.97 -3.30 -18.92
C ILE A 701 -24.87 -3.70 -20.09
N GLN A 702 -25.63 -2.73 -20.60
CA GLN A 702 -26.48 -2.88 -21.79
C GLN A 702 -25.82 -2.27 -23.03
N SER A 703 -25.17 -1.14 -22.90
CA SER A 703 -24.39 -0.50 -23.96
C SER A 703 -23.24 0.32 -23.36
N VAL A 704 -22.20 0.57 -24.16
CA VAL A 704 -21.05 1.39 -23.80
C VAL A 704 -20.79 2.43 -24.88
N LYS A 705 -20.46 3.66 -24.47
CA LYS A 705 -19.97 4.71 -25.34
C LYS A 705 -18.65 5.27 -24.85
N LEU A 706 -17.79 5.62 -25.78
CA LEU A 706 -16.56 6.38 -25.52
C LEU A 706 -16.66 7.70 -26.30
N ASN A 707 -16.65 8.83 -25.58
CA ASN A 707 -16.81 10.16 -26.17
C ASN A 707 -18.07 10.26 -27.05
N GLY A 708 -19.21 9.73 -26.57
CA GLY A 708 -20.51 9.72 -27.24
C GLY A 708 -20.65 8.75 -28.42
N LYS A 709 -19.60 7.99 -28.77
CA LYS A 709 -19.63 6.99 -29.83
C LYS A 709 -19.76 5.59 -29.25
N ASN A 710 -20.53 4.72 -29.92
CA ASN A 710 -20.64 3.32 -29.49
C ASN A 710 -19.24 2.70 -29.38
N TYR A 711 -19.04 1.94 -28.30
CA TYR A 711 -17.80 1.28 -27.99
C TYR A 711 -18.06 -0.22 -27.80
N ASP A 712 -17.40 -1.03 -28.62
CA ASP A 712 -17.67 -2.46 -28.74
C ASP A 712 -16.55 -3.37 -28.25
N LYS A 713 -15.58 -2.80 -27.47
CA LYS A 713 -14.49 -3.58 -26.87
C LYS A 713 -14.80 -3.90 -25.42
N SER A 714 -14.40 -5.07 -24.96
CA SER A 714 -14.50 -5.50 -23.55
C SER A 714 -13.39 -4.93 -22.65
N TYR A 715 -12.58 -4.00 -23.16
CA TYR A 715 -11.51 -3.31 -22.45
C TYR A 715 -11.38 -1.85 -22.87
N ILE A 716 -10.78 -1.01 -22.04
CA ILE A 716 -10.34 0.34 -22.37
C ILE A 716 -8.81 0.40 -22.31
N THR A 717 -8.17 1.25 -23.12
CA THR A 717 -6.69 1.39 -23.12
C THR A 717 -6.23 2.52 -22.23
N HIS A 718 -4.97 2.42 -21.76
CA HIS A 718 -4.33 3.49 -20.99
C HIS A 718 -4.36 4.85 -21.73
N GLU A 719 -4.05 4.85 -23.02
CA GLU A 719 -4.10 6.05 -23.86
C GLU A 719 -5.48 6.71 -23.88
N GLN A 720 -6.55 5.90 -24.03
CA GLN A 720 -7.93 6.40 -24.02
C GLN A 720 -8.31 7.04 -22.69
N ILE A 721 -7.83 6.50 -21.58
CA ILE A 721 -8.02 7.07 -20.24
C ILE A 721 -7.24 8.41 -20.16
N MET A 722 -5.95 8.40 -20.51
CA MET A 722 -5.05 9.57 -20.43
C MET A 722 -5.46 10.69 -21.39
N ASP A 723 -6.24 10.41 -22.41
CA ASP A 723 -6.83 11.43 -23.28
C ASP A 723 -7.94 12.25 -22.60
N GLY A 724 -8.39 11.84 -21.40
CA GLY A 724 -9.49 12.51 -20.71
C GLY A 724 -10.85 12.19 -21.29
N SER A 725 -11.03 10.93 -21.72
CA SER A 725 -12.28 10.48 -22.37
C SER A 725 -13.46 10.45 -21.39
N VAL A 726 -14.67 10.55 -21.96
CA VAL A 726 -15.93 10.26 -21.27
C VAL A 726 -16.37 8.84 -21.62
N PHE A 727 -16.47 8.00 -20.59
CA PHE A 727 -16.82 6.59 -20.71
C PHE A 727 -18.23 6.37 -20.11
N GLU A 728 -19.20 6.12 -20.96
CA GLU A 728 -20.62 6.08 -20.62
C GLU A 728 -21.15 4.66 -20.65
N PHE A 729 -21.84 4.27 -19.58
CA PHE A 729 -22.47 2.96 -19.42
C PHE A 729 -23.99 3.08 -19.28
N GLU A 730 -24.71 2.37 -20.11
CA GLU A 730 -26.14 2.10 -19.89
C GLU A 730 -26.26 0.81 -19.07
N MET A 731 -26.92 0.88 -17.92
CA MET A 731 -26.98 -0.20 -16.95
C MET A 731 -28.39 -0.79 -16.87
N GLY A 732 -28.49 -2.09 -16.59
CA GLY A 732 -29.77 -2.81 -16.43
C GLY A 732 -29.68 -3.95 -15.40
N ASP A 733 -30.86 -4.55 -15.13
CA ASP A 733 -31.03 -5.60 -14.10
C ASP A 733 -30.78 -7.03 -14.62
N LYS A 734 -30.51 -7.18 -15.90
CA LYS A 734 -30.24 -8.47 -16.55
C LYS A 734 -29.05 -8.37 -17.47
N PRO A 735 -28.34 -9.49 -17.72
CA PRO A 735 -27.28 -9.53 -18.70
C PRO A 735 -27.74 -8.95 -20.03
N GLY A 736 -27.05 -7.90 -20.51
CA GLY A 736 -27.33 -7.29 -21.81
C GLY A 736 -27.04 -8.25 -22.95
N GLN A 737 -27.65 -7.99 -24.11
CA GLN A 737 -27.18 -8.57 -25.36
C GLN A 737 -25.78 -8.09 -25.66
N ALA A 738 -24.98 -8.88 -26.40
CA ALA A 738 -23.55 -8.56 -26.64
C ALA A 738 -23.38 -7.11 -27.12
N TRP A 739 -22.96 -6.25 -26.21
CA TRP A 739 -22.60 -4.85 -26.47
C TRP A 739 -21.17 -4.70 -26.98
N TYR A 740 -20.42 -5.78 -27.00
CA TYR A 740 -19.00 -5.89 -27.38
C TYR A 740 -18.84 -6.87 -28.54
N SER A 741 -17.79 -6.69 -29.33
CA SER A 741 -17.38 -7.66 -30.36
C SER A 741 -16.62 -8.82 -29.69
N PRO A 742 -16.98 -10.09 -29.93
CA PRO A 742 -16.22 -11.24 -29.43
C PRO A 742 -14.76 -11.19 -29.84
N ARG A 743 -13.87 -11.63 -28.92
CA ARG A 743 -12.42 -11.71 -29.14
C ARG A 743 -12.02 -12.87 -30.04
#